data_129d6a1e3dbe8107f456da35eb5d6c36
#
_entry.id   129d6a1e3dbe8107f456da35eb5d6c36
#
_cell.length_a   1.000
_cell.length_b   1.000
_cell.length_c   1.000
_cell.angle_alpha   90.00
_cell.angle_beta   90.00
_cell.angle_gamma   90.00
#
_symmetry.space_group_name_H-M   'P 1'
#
loop_
_entity.id
_entity.type
_entity.pdbx_description
1 polymer ?
#
loop_
_entity_poly.entity_id
_entity_poly.type
_entity_poly.pdbx_seq_one_letter_code
_entity_poly.pdbx_strand_id
1 'polypeptide(L)'
;MSSRAVTIGIALLPCLAAAPLAAQTRPAPLQDPVATMKAGRPIPGPVFETRNFTRAVENGTRDRTGRPGAGYWTQRVRYDIEAQLDPSKQRVTGRERVTYQNRSPDTLRSVPIYLRQNLFAPGSPRRESVPITGGVTLSRVEAQGAAVPQTKLDSETGPAGYEVFNTIMWIRLARPIAPGDSAAFAFEWSFTPPPSPSDGRQGRESDVYFLGYWYPQVAVYDDVNGWVTDPYINGAEFYMDMADYDVRITVPRGWVVGATGTLRDSASVLNARTMERLAAIRGKRDVAHIISASDPGPGAALASKGSTLTWHFTATNVRDFSWGAGNHYLWDATSALVPNRARGTTDTVAIHSFFRNSAAAAAWPIGGARFTRDAIEQLSLWLWPYPWPQMTSMEGVLTSGGMEYPMMTLMQPWADTLSLAGDLMHETGHMWFPMQVGSNETRHAWMDEGLTQFNTAQAMRALYGEPRTGGRSNDAEPGQRASYTRAARNGNDAALMTWSDLFPLNLYFIDNYNKTAQVLVALRGVIGDSTFHRALIEYGRRWTNRHPDPADFFNTFENVSGRNLSWFWVSWFYRAWPLDQAIGSVVEDGDSMAITVEDRGLVPMPVNLTVTRSDGSVVHVSIPAEEWLTGRRSITGRVPRVPAVLKVQIDAENAFPDLNRANQMWVSGGAER
;
A
#
# COMPACT_ATOMS: atom_id res chain seq x y z
N MET A 1 65.23 23.62 -43.30
CA MET A 1 65.93 22.67 -44.21
C MET A 1 65.28 21.34 -44.08
N SER A 2 64.85 20.75 -45.20
CA SER A 2 64.37 19.44 -45.55
C SER A 2 63.10 18.95 -44.82
N SER A 3 61.98 19.15 -45.48
CA SER A 3 60.71 18.43 -45.38
C SER A 3 60.87 16.96 -45.83
N ARG A 4 60.39 16.04 -45.08
CA ARG A 4 60.07 14.70 -45.60
C ARG A 4 58.55 14.53 -45.62
N ALA A 5 57.96 14.44 -46.80
CA ALA A 5 56.63 14.04 -47.09
C ALA A 5 56.48 12.52 -46.83
N VAL A 6 55.46 12.12 -46.08
CA VAL A 6 55.03 10.73 -45.95
C VAL A 6 53.82 10.54 -46.82
N THR A 7 53.96 9.74 -47.88
CA THR A 7 52.86 9.34 -48.79
C THR A 7 52.11 8.19 -48.14
N ILE A 8 50.85 8.42 -47.80
CA ILE A 8 49.91 7.36 -47.36
C ILE A 8 49.21 6.80 -48.59
N GLY A 9 49.55 5.55 -48.95
CA GLY A 9 48.83 4.82 -50.01
C GLY A 9 47.44 4.39 -49.55
N ILE A 10 46.43 4.84 -50.31
CA ILE A 10 45.02 4.40 -50.11
C ILE A 10 44.89 3.08 -50.84
N ALA A 11 44.71 1.98 -50.11
CA ALA A 11 44.31 0.70 -50.67
C ALA A 11 42.77 0.68 -50.88
N LEU A 12 42.37 0.59 -52.16
CA LEU A 12 40.98 0.34 -52.53
C LEU A 12 40.58 -1.08 -52.18
N LEU A 13 39.68 -1.24 -51.19
CA LEU A 13 38.98 -2.48 -50.91
C LEU A 13 37.80 -2.60 -51.90
N PRO A 14 37.51 -3.80 -52.42
CA PRO A 14 36.39 -4.01 -53.34
C PRO A 14 35.05 -3.88 -52.61
N CYS A 15 34.11 -3.14 -53.25
CA CYS A 15 32.69 -3.08 -52.84
C CYS A 15 32.10 -4.52 -52.82
N LEU A 16 31.85 -5.05 -51.65
CA LEU A 16 30.90 -6.14 -51.47
C LEU A 16 29.49 -5.59 -51.67
N ALA A 17 28.82 -6.12 -52.69
CA ALA A 17 27.44 -5.84 -52.94
C ALA A 17 26.59 -6.22 -51.73
N ALA A 18 25.92 -5.24 -51.11
CA ALA A 18 24.97 -5.49 -50.05
C ALA A 18 23.78 -6.27 -50.62
N ALA A 19 23.63 -7.51 -50.15
CA ALA A 19 22.40 -8.25 -50.38
C ALA A 19 21.21 -7.45 -49.76
N PRO A 20 20.03 -7.42 -50.40
CA PRO A 20 18.89 -6.72 -49.85
C PRO A 20 18.54 -7.36 -48.49
N LEU A 21 18.59 -6.56 -47.42
CA LEU A 21 18.00 -6.95 -46.14
C LEU A 21 16.56 -7.39 -46.43
N ALA A 22 16.28 -8.69 -46.29
CA ALA A 22 14.92 -9.17 -46.27
C ALA A 22 14.16 -8.32 -45.25
N ALA A 23 13.10 -7.68 -45.70
CA ALA A 23 12.21 -6.91 -44.82
C ALA A 23 11.81 -7.85 -43.67
N GLN A 24 12.33 -7.57 -42.48
CA GLN A 24 11.88 -8.25 -41.27
C GLN A 24 10.38 -7.94 -41.20
N THR A 25 9.57 -8.94 -41.53
CA THR A 25 8.13 -8.88 -41.29
C THR A 25 7.96 -8.53 -39.83
N ARG A 26 7.40 -7.36 -39.54
CA ARG A 26 6.97 -7.02 -38.18
C ARG A 26 6.25 -8.24 -37.63
N PRO A 27 6.66 -8.76 -36.45
CA PRO A 27 5.90 -9.83 -35.83
C PRO A 27 4.44 -9.36 -35.75
N ALA A 28 3.51 -10.25 -36.13
CA ALA A 28 2.10 -9.97 -35.96
C ALA A 28 1.87 -9.51 -34.52
N PRO A 29 1.04 -8.47 -34.29
CA PRO A 29 0.75 -8.02 -32.94
C PRO A 29 0.31 -9.25 -32.14
N LEU A 30 0.95 -9.44 -30.97
CA LEU A 30 0.61 -10.53 -30.06
C LEU A 30 -0.90 -10.44 -29.81
N GLN A 31 -1.64 -11.49 -30.17
CA GLN A 31 -3.05 -11.57 -29.82
C GLN A 31 -3.15 -11.48 -28.29
N ASP A 32 -4.10 -10.70 -27.79
CA ASP A 32 -4.35 -10.61 -26.38
C ASP A 32 -4.68 -12.00 -25.81
N PRO A 33 -3.81 -12.62 -24.99
CA PRO A 33 -3.98 -14.01 -24.55
C PRO A 33 -5.13 -14.17 -23.54
N VAL A 34 -5.67 -13.07 -23.01
CA VAL A 34 -6.73 -13.08 -21.98
C VAL A 34 -8.08 -12.55 -22.48
N ALA A 35 -8.18 -12.22 -23.75
CA ALA A 35 -9.44 -11.80 -24.36
C ALA A 35 -9.53 -12.29 -25.80
N THR A 36 -10.71 -12.71 -26.21
CA THR A 36 -11.05 -13.03 -27.58
C THR A 36 -12.20 -12.16 -28.07
N MET A 37 -12.28 -11.93 -29.38
CA MET A 37 -13.41 -11.24 -29.99
C MET A 37 -14.45 -12.25 -30.46
N LYS A 38 -15.68 -12.07 -29.99
CA LYS A 38 -16.84 -12.86 -30.43
C LYS A 38 -18.06 -11.93 -30.48
N ALA A 39 -18.84 -12.02 -31.58
CA ALA A 39 -20.04 -11.18 -31.77
C ALA A 39 -19.80 -9.68 -31.49
N GLY A 40 -18.63 -9.15 -31.83
CA GLY A 40 -18.32 -7.72 -31.76
C GLY A 40 -17.81 -7.18 -30.42
N ARG A 41 -17.62 -8.02 -29.41
CA ARG A 41 -16.97 -7.59 -28.14
C ARG A 41 -15.86 -8.57 -27.73
N PRO A 42 -14.84 -8.11 -26.97
CA PRO A 42 -13.88 -9.00 -26.35
C PRO A 42 -14.55 -9.80 -25.22
N ILE A 43 -14.16 -11.06 -25.09
CA ILE A 43 -14.56 -11.94 -24.00
C ILE A 43 -13.33 -12.13 -23.12
N PRO A 44 -13.39 -11.77 -21.83
CA PRO A 44 -12.28 -12.02 -20.92
C PRO A 44 -11.94 -13.51 -20.87
N GLY A 45 -10.66 -13.83 -21.02
CA GLY A 45 -10.14 -15.18 -20.80
C GLY A 45 -10.02 -15.51 -19.30
N PRO A 46 -9.40 -16.64 -18.95
CA PRO A 46 -9.06 -16.95 -17.57
C PRO A 46 -8.00 -15.99 -17.04
N VAL A 47 -7.91 -15.86 -15.71
CA VAL A 47 -6.81 -15.15 -15.05
C VAL A 47 -5.49 -15.82 -15.41
N PHE A 48 -4.49 -14.99 -15.74
CA PHE A 48 -3.15 -15.48 -16.01
C PHE A 48 -2.43 -15.80 -14.69
N GLU A 49 -2.10 -17.07 -14.49
CA GLU A 49 -1.23 -17.51 -13.40
C GLU A 49 0.25 -17.38 -13.81
N THR A 50 1.07 -16.69 -13.01
CA THR A 50 2.51 -16.62 -13.26
C THR A 50 3.16 -18.00 -13.07
N ARG A 51 4.26 -18.26 -13.77
CA ARG A 51 5.02 -19.51 -13.57
C ARG A 51 5.51 -19.68 -12.14
N ASN A 52 5.85 -18.59 -11.48
CA ASN A 52 6.31 -18.61 -10.10
C ASN A 52 5.19 -19.03 -9.15
N PHE A 53 3.98 -18.48 -9.32
CA PHE A 53 2.83 -18.87 -8.51
C PHE A 53 2.45 -20.34 -8.76
N THR A 54 2.42 -20.78 -10.03
CA THR A 54 2.17 -22.18 -10.38
C THR A 54 3.16 -23.12 -9.68
N ARG A 55 4.46 -22.77 -9.68
CA ARG A 55 5.50 -23.53 -8.98
C ARG A 55 5.27 -23.56 -7.47
N ALA A 56 4.87 -22.45 -6.86
CA ALA A 56 4.56 -22.38 -5.43
C ALA A 56 3.37 -23.30 -5.07
N VAL A 57 2.36 -23.39 -5.94
CA VAL A 57 1.26 -24.37 -5.79
C VAL A 57 1.77 -25.81 -5.92
N GLU A 58 2.61 -26.11 -6.92
CA GLU A 58 3.21 -27.45 -7.11
C GLU A 58 4.08 -27.87 -5.93
N ASN A 59 4.81 -26.91 -5.33
CA ASN A 59 5.62 -27.12 -4.12
C ASN A 59 4.78 -27.24 -2.83
N GLY A 60 3.46 -27.00 -2.90
CA GLY A 60 2.57 -27.06 -1.76
C GLY A 60 2.68 -25.89 -0.78
N THR A 61 3.31 -24.77 -1.17
CA THR A 61 3.36 -23.56 -0.38
C THR A 61 2.14 -22.66 -0.60
N ARG A 62 1.46 -22.81 -1.73
CA ARG A 62 0.22 -22.11 -2.09
C ARG A 62 -0.89 -23.10 -2.43
N ASP A 63 -2.12 -22.61 -2.36
CA ASP A 63 -3.34 -23.38 -2.67
C ASP A 63 -4.27 -22.52 -3.55
N ARG A 64 -4.81 -23.11 -4.64
CA ARG A 64 -5.75 -22.42 -5.54
C ARG A 64 -7.11 -22.07 -4.92
N THR A 65 -7.31 -22.34 -3.65
CA THR A 65 -8.41 -21.77 -2.88
C THR A 65 -8.05 -20.42 -2.23
N GLY A 66 -6.82 -19.94 -2.42
CA GLY A 66 -6.30 -18.71 -1.83
C GLY A 66 -5.81 -18.87 -0.39
N ARG A 67 -5.52 -20.10 0.05
CA ARG A 67 -4.90 -20.38 1.35
C ARG A 67 -3.39 -20.56 1.22
N PRO A 68 -2.64 -20.23 2.28
CA PRO A 68 -1.29 -20.77 2.40
C PRO A 68 -1.37 -22.31 2.37
N GLY A 69 -0.53 -22.93 1.58
CA GLY A 69 -0.41 -24.39 1.53
C GLY A 69 0.23 -24.94 2.81
N ALA A 70 0.18 -26.27 2.98
CA ALA A 70 0.75 -26.92 4.17
C ALA A 70 2.27 -26.72 4.29
N GLY A 71 2.96 -26.51 3.17
CA GLY A 71 4.40 -26.24 3.11
C GLY A 71 4.76 -24.74 3.18
N TYR A 72 3.80 -23.83 3.43
CA TYR A 72 4.07 -22.39 3.48
C TYR A 72 5.00 -22.00 4.65
N TRP A 73 5.93 -21.11 4.37
CA TRP A 73 6.91 -20.62 5.33
C TRP A 73 7.08 -19.09 5.21
N THR A 74 7.58 -18.47 6.27
CA THR A 74 8.12 -17.11 6.29
C THR A 74 9.44 -17.13 7.03
N GLN A 75 10.34 -16.25 6.68
CA GLN A 75 11.60 -16.10 7.38
C GLN A 75 11.36 -15.52 8.80
N ARG A 76 12.32 -15.60 9.66
CA ARG A 76 12.31 -14.93 10.96
C ARG A 76 13.52 -14.02 11.07
N VAL A 77 13.26 -12.76 11.34
CA VAL A 77 14.32 -11.75 11.47
C VAL A 77 14.18 -11.04 12.82
N ARG A 78 15.32 -10.78 13.45
CA ARG A 78 15.40 -9.93 14.63
C ARG A 78 16.46 -8.86 14.42
N TYR A 79 16.10 -7.62 14.75
CA TYR A 79 16.97 -6.45 14.73
C TYR A 79 17.20 -5.93 16.15
N ASP A 80 18.46 -5.80 16.55
CA ASP A 80 18.89 -5.10 17.76
C ASP A 80 19.67 -3.86 17.30
N ILE A 81 19.09 -2.66 17.45
CA ILE A 81 19.57 -1.41 16.82
C ILE A 81 19.85 -0.36 17.89
N GLU A 82 21.00 0.31 17.78
CA GLU A 82 21.31 1.53 18.51
C GLU A 82 21.57 2.67 17.53
N ALA A 83 20.87 3.81 17.71
CA ALA A 83 21.00 4.98 16.86
C ALA A 83 21.22 6.25 17.68
N GLN A 84 21.90 7.21 17.10
CA GLN A 84 22.10 8.53 17.66
C GLN A 84 21.80 9.60 16.63
N LEU A 85 21.00 10.60 17.00
CA LEU A 85 20.75 11.81 16.25
C LEU A 85 21.64 12.93 16.78
N ASP A 86 22.41 13.54 15.91
CA ASP A 86 23.11 14.82 16.14
C ASP A 86 22.48 15.92 15.27
N PRO A 87 21.51 16.69 15.79
CA PRO A 87 20.86 17.74 15.00
C PRO A 87 21.82 18.85 14.58
N SER A 88 22.91 19.11 15.33
CA SER A 88 23.90 20.14 15.00
C SER A 88 24.69 19.79 13.75
N LYS A 89 24.92 18.52 13.50
CA LYS A 89 25.57 17.98 12.30
C LYS A 89 24.56 17.46 11.28
N GLN A 90 23.26 17.48 11.60
CA GLN A 90 22.19 16.91 10.79
C GLN A 90 22.50 15.46 10.41
N ARG A 91 22.98 14.67 11.35
CA ARG A 91 23.52 13.33 11.11
C ARG A 91 22.89 12.30 12.03
N VAL A 92 22.58 11.14 11.44
CA VAL A 92 22.25 9.92 12.17
C VAL A 92 23.43 8.96 12.05
N THR A 93 23.81 8.37 13.16
CA THR A 93 24.75 7.25 13.23
C THR A 93 24.05 6.07 13.87
N GLY A 94 24.31 4.88 13.40
CA GLY A 94 23.69 3.68 13.92
C GLY A 94 24.62 2.48 13.89
N ARG A 95 24.31 1.52 14.74
CA ARG A 95 24.85 0.17 14.71
C ARG A 95 23.72 -0.83 14.95
N GLU A 96 23.79 -1.97 14.29
CA GLU A 96 22.82 -3.03 14.49
C GLU A 96 23.46 -4.41 14.45
N ARG A 97 22.75 -5.32 15.10
CA ARG A 97 22.91 -6.77 14.93
C ARG A 97 21.60 -7.32 14.37
N VAL A 98 21.71 -8.05 13.28
CA VAL A 98 20.58 -8.75 12.64
C VAL A 98 20.77 -10.26 12.85
N THR A 99 19.75 -10.93 13.35
CA THR A 99 19.69 -12.40 13.38
C THR A 99 18.65 -12.84 12.35
N TYR A 100 19.09 -13.56 11.34
CA TYR A 100 18.25 -14.08 10.26
C TYR A 100 18.17 -15.61 10.36
N GLN A 101 16.97 -16.14 10.46
CA GLN A 101 16.70 -17.58 10.47
C GLN A 101 16.08 -17.99 9.13
N ASN A 102 16.77 -18.87 8.42
CA ASN A 102 16.28 -19.46 7.17
C ASN A 102 15.24 -20.56 7.49
N ARG A 103 13.98 -20.26 7.24
CA ARG A 103 12.87 -21.22 7.41
C ARG A 103 12.37 -21.77 6.08
N SER A 104 13.00 -21.38 4.97
CA SER A 104 12.73 -21.93 3.66
C SER A 104 13.34 -23.33 3.51
N PRO A 105 12.91 -24.13 2.51
CA PRO A 105 13.54 -25.38 2.18
C PRO A 105 14.89 -25.22 1.45
N ASP A 106 15.27 -23.99 1.11
CA ASP A 106 16.43 -23.69 0.27
C ASP A 106 17.68 -23.40 1.11
N THR A 107 18.85 -23.65 0.52
CA THR A 107 20.15 -23.27 1.10
C THR A 107 20.57 -21.90 0.55
N LEU A 108 20.66 -20.90 1.41
CA LEU A 108 20.97 -19.53 1.03
C LEU A 108 22.48 -19.27 1.04
N ARG A 109 23.03 -18.89 -0.11
CA ARG A 109 24.47 -18.60 -0.30
C ARG A 109 24.81 -17.12 -0.20
N SER A 110 23.83 -16.28 -0.44
CA SER A 110 23.93 -14.82 -0.37
C SER A 110 22.68 -14.24 0.27
N VAL A 111 22.84 -13.08 0.91
CA VAL A 111 21.72 -12.35 1.55
C VAL A 111 21.76 -10.90 1.04
N PRO A 112 20.71 -10.42 0.38
CA PRO A 112 20.60 -9.02 0.00
C PRO A 112 20.07 -8.17 1.15
N ILE A 113 20.67 -6.97 1.28
CA ILE A 113 20.34 -5.96 2.30
C ILE A 113 19.94 -4.68 1.60
N TYR A 114 18.80 -4.13 1.91
CA TYR A 114 18.40 -2.83 1.44
C TYR A 114 19.17 -1.70 2.15
N LEU A 115 19.71 -0.80 1.36
CA LEU A 115 20.35 0.46 1.77
C LEU A 115 19.55 1.62 1.15
N ARG A 116 18.29 1.80 1.60
CA ARG A 116 17.36 2.74 0.95
C ARG A 116 17.83 4.19 0.98
N GLN A 117 18.67 4.56 1.95
CA GLN A 117 19.31 5.89 2.02
C GLN A 117 20.18 6.18 0.78
N ASN A 118 20.62 5.17 0.04
CA ASN A 118 21.34 5.35 -1.22
C ASN A 118 20.48 5.95 -2.35
N LEU A 119 19.16 6.05 -2.18
CA LEU A 119 18.33 6.90 -3.05
C LEU A 119 18.90 8.33 -3.12
N PHE A 120 19.42 8.86 -1.99
CA PHE A 120 19.97 10.21 -1.87
C PHE A 120 21.47 10.31 -2.24
N ALA A 121 22.07 9.23 -2.74
CA ALA A 121 23.44 9.25 -3.23
C ALA A 121 23.53 9.84 -4.64
N PRO A 122 24.63 10.53 -5.01
CA PRO A 122 24.85 10.96 -6.39
C PRO A 122 24.79 9.77 -7.36
N GLY A 123 24.09 9.93 -8.50
CA GLY A 123 24.01 8.91 -9.55
C GLY A 123 23.05 7.75 -9.30
N SER A 124 22.41 7.65 -8.15
CA SER A 124 21.37 6.62 -7.92
C SER A 124 20.19 6.82 -8.86
N PRO A 125 19.61 5.74 -9.40
CA PRO A 125 18.36 5.81 -10.15
C PRO A 125 17.22 6.35 -9.27
N ARG A 126 16.37 7.21 -9.85
CA ARG A 126 15.22 7.82 -9.18
C ARG A 126 14.09 8.02 -10.17
N ARG A 127 12.89 7.86 -9.70
CA ARG A 127 11.70 8.17 -10.47
C ARG A 127 11.37 9.67 -10.39
N GLU A 128 11.56 10.26 -9.22
CA GLU A 128 11.35 11.67 -8.96
C GLU A 128 12.60 12.32 -8.35
N SER A 129 12.70 13.64 -8.51
CA SER A 129 13.83 14.39 -7.95
C SER A 129 13.74 14.45 -6.43
N VAL A 130 14.83 14.15 -5.77
CA VAL A 130 15.00 14.25 -4.31
C VAL A 130 16.29 15.00 -3.96
N PRO A 131 16.40 15.56 -2.74
CA PRO A 131 17.66 16.16 -2.27
C PRO A 131 18.80 15.14 -2.27
N ILE A 132 20.00 15.56 -2.69
CA ILE A 132 21.18 14.71 -2.67
C ILE A 132 21.94 14.96 -1.37
N THR A 133 21.98 13.96 -0.49
CA THR A 133 22.64 14.04 0.83
C THR A 133 23.84 13.12 0.99
N GLY A 134 24.16 12.35 -0.06
CA GLY A 134 25.33 11.47 -0.10
C GLY A 134 25.03 9.98 0.11
N GLY A 135 23.79 9.64 0.46
CA GLY A 135 23.42 8.25 0.77
C GLY A 135 23.96 7.76 2.13
N VAL A 136 24.02 6.43 2.30
CA VAL A 136 24.53 5.81 3.52
C VAL A 136 26.03 5.53 3.41
N THR A 137 26.77 5.80 4.49
CA THR A 137 28.17 5.37 4.66
C THR A 137 28.18 4.17 5.60
N LEU A 138 28.70 3.03 5.14
CA LEU A 138 28.97 1.86 5.95
C LEU A 138 30.40 1.93 6.48
N SER A 139 30.59 1.91 7.80
CA SER A 139 31.91 1.86 8.44
C SER A 139 32.29 0.42 8.86
N ARG A 140 31.31 -0.46 8.98
CA ARG A 140 31.51 -1.88 9.30
C ARG A 140 30.44 -2.74 8.64
N VAL A 141 30.85 -3.84 8.04
CA VAL A 141 29.99 -4.91 7.54
C VAL A 141 30.53 -6.24 8.03
N GLU A 142 29.74 -6.96 8.80
CA GLU A 142 30.05 -8.31 9.28
C GLU A 142 28.96 -9.30 8.90
N ALA A 143 29.37 -10.49 8.56
CA ALA A 143 28.49 -11.63 8.39
C ALA A 143 29.08 -12.85 9.11
N GLN A 144 28.24 -13.60 9.84
CA GLN A 144 28.61 -14.82 10.53
C GLN A 144 29.78 -14.63 11.54
N GLY A 145 29.87 -13.43 12.15
CA GLY A 145 30.87 -13.08 13.16
C GLY A 145 32.24 -12.64 12.62
N ALA A 146 32.38 -12.46 11.31
CA ALA A 146 33.60 -11.99 10.67
C ALA A 146 33.35 -10.75 9.81
N ALA A 147 34.33 -9.85 9.75
CA ALA A 147 34.30 -8.72 8.83
C ALA A 147 34.32 -9.21 7.38
N VAL A 148 33.51 -8.57 6.54
CA VAL A 148 33.35 -8.94 5.13
C VAL A 148 33.86 -7.78 4.27
N PRO A 149 34.83 -8.04 3.35
CA PRO A 149 35.38 -6.99 2.49
C PRO A 149 34.39 -6.61 1.39
N GLN A 150 34.41 -5.34 0.98
CA GLN A 150 33.75 -4.92 -0.25
C GLN A 150 34.51 -5.46 -1.45
N THR A 151 33.83 -6.17 -2.32
CA THR A 151 34.43 -6.81 -3.52
C THR A 151 33.35 -7.04 -4.57
N LYS A 152 33.75 -7.25 -5.81
CA LYS A 152 32.83 -7.67 -6.87
C LYS A 152 32.34 -9.10 -6.63
N LEU A 153 31.08 -9.32 -6.89
CA LEU A 153 30.42 -10.62 -6.76
C LEU A 153 30.10 -11.19 -8.16
N ASP A 154 31.15 -11.48 -8.94
CA ASP A 154 31.03 -11.96 -10.35
C ASP A 154 30.45 -13.38 -10.46
N SER A 155 30.28 -14.10 -9.35
CA SER A 155 29.71 -15.45 -9.32
C SER A 155 29.02 -15.71 -7.97
N GLU A 156 28.14 -16.70 -7.94
CA GLU A 156 27.47 -17.16 -6.70
C GLU A 156 28.44 -17.86 -5.72
N THR A 157 29.57 -18.34 -6.23
CA THR A 157 30.60 -19.03 -5.44
C THR A 157 31.87 -18.18 -5.36
N GLY A 158 32.60 -18.31 -4.24
CA GLY A 158 33.84 -17.57 -4.01
C GLY A 158 34.00 -17.16 -2.54
N PRO A 159 35.02 -16.37 -2.20
CA PRO A 159 35.24 -15.90 -0.84
C PRO A 159 34.10 -14.99 -0.39
N ALA A 160 33.86 -14.93 0.94
CA ALA A 160 32.89 -13.99 1.52
C ALA A 160 33.24 -12.56 1.12
N GLY A 161 32.22 -11.77 0.80
CA GLY A 161 32.36 -10.38 0.37
C GLY A 161 31.00 -9.72 0.23
N TYR A 162 30.99 -8.40 0.06
CA TYR A 162 29.77 -7.69 -0.29
C TYR A 162 29.98 -6.72 -1.46
N GLU A 163 28.92 -6.50 -2.22
CA GLU A 163 28.85 -5.52 -3.30
C GLU A 163 27.58 -4.69 -3.17
N VAL A 164 27.66 -3.39 -3.45
CA VAL A 164 26.52 -2.47 -3.40
C VAL A 164 26.12 -2.06 -4.80
N PHE A 165 24.87 -2.32 -5.14
CA PHE A 165 24.20 -1.87 -6.36
C PHE A 165 23.07 -0.92 -6.00
N ASN A 166 23.27 0.37 -6.18
CA ASN A 166 22.27 1.39 -5.85
C ASN A 166 21.78 1.24 -4.39
N THR A 167 20.53 0.88 -4.20
CA THR A 167 19.89 0.72 -2.90
C THR A 167 19.94 -0.70 -2.33
N ILE A 168 20.71 -1.60 -2.94
CA ILE A 168 20.84 -3.00 -2.51
C ILE A 168 22.31 -3.37 -2.34
N MET A 169 22.64 -3.98 -1.20
CA MET A 169 23.89 -4.61 -0.91
C MET A 169 23.74 -6.12 -0.90
N TRP A 170 24.45 -6.83 -1.75
CA TRP A 170 24.55 -8.28 -1.71
C TRP A 170 25.71 -8.73 -0.84
N ILE A 171 25.45 -9.64 0.09
CA ILE A 171 26.48 -10.27 0.93
C ILE A 171 26.59 -11.73 0.56
N ARG A 172 27.71 -12.14 -0.02
CA ARG A 172 28.05 -13.56 -0.22
C ARG A 172 28.61 -14.12 1.09
N LEU A 173 28.04 -15.21 1.55
CA LEU A 173 28.34 -15.81 2.84
C LEU A 173 29.57 -16.73 2.77
N ALA A 174 30.35 -16.76 3.85
CA ALA A 174 31.44 -17.74 4.01
C ALA A 174 30.90 -19.18 4.12
N ARG A 175 29.76 -19.34 4.78
CA ARG A 175 29.05 -20.61 4.92
C ARG A 175 27.57 -20.40 4.54
N PRO A 176 27.03 -21.19 3.60
CA PRO A 176 25.63 -21.10 3.28
C PRO A 176 24.72 -21.33 4.49
N ILE A 177 23.55 -20.71 4.52
CA ILE A 177 22.55 -20.91 5.57
C ILE A 177 21.63 -22.05 5.11
N ALA A 178 21.75 -23.21 5.72
CA ALA A 178 20.89 -24.36 5.41
C ALA A 178 19.44 -24.14 5.95
N PRO A 179 18.46 -24.91 5.47
CA PRO A 179 17.12 -24.92 6.03
C PRO A 179 17.12 -25.12 7.56
N GLY A 180 16.46 -24.24 8.30
CA GLY A 180 16.39 -24.23 9.75
C GLY A 180 17.56 -23.53 10.45
N ASP A 181 18.67 -23.27 9.77
CA ASP A 181 19.83 -22.58 10.33
C ASP A 181 19.63 -21.06 10.44
N SER A 182 20.52 -20.41 11.17
CA SER A 182 20.54 -18.97 11.34
C SER A 182 21.91 -18.37 11.03
N ALA A 183 21.91 -17.10 10.60
CA ALA A 183 23.12 -16.29 10.46
C ALA A 183 22.94 -14.95 11.19
N ALA A 184 24.05 -14.44 11.74
CA ALA A 184 24.12 -13.11 12.31
C ALA A 184 24.89 -12.18 11.37
N PHE A 185 24.38 -10.94 11.26
CA PHE A 185 25.01 -9.83 10.56
C PHE A 185 25.21 -8.67 11.54
N ALA A 186 26.20 -7.83 11.30
CA ALA A 186 26.35 -6.59 12.04
C ALA A 186 26.78 -5.46 11.09
N PHE A 187 26.16 -4.30 11.26
CA PHE A 187 26.44 -3.11 10.47
C PHE A 187 26.66 -1.91 11.37
N GLU A 188 27.59 -1.04 10.95
CA GLU A 188 27.71 0.32 11.48
C GLU A 188 27.57 1.28 10.30
N TRP A 189 26.69 2.28 10.45
CA TRP A 189 26.39 3.21 9.35
C TRP A 189 26.16 4.62 9.84
N SER A 190 26.16 5.52 8.88
CA SER A 190 25.73 6.90 9.10
C SER A 190 25.20 7.53 7.82
N PHE A 191 24.31 8.49 7.95
CA PHE A 191 23.79 9.27 6.83
C PHE A 191 23.32 10.65 7.30
N THR A 192 23.08 11.54 6.34
CA THR A 192 22.42 12.82 6.55
C THR A 192 20.97 12.69 6.12
N PRO A 193 19.97 12.77 7.02
CA PRO A 193 18.56 12.75 6.64
C PRO A 193 18.25 13.86 5.62
N PRO A 194 17.44 13.57 4.58
CA PRO A 194 17.12 14.56 3.57
C PRO A 194 16.30 15.72 4.16
N PRO A 195 16.51 16.97 3.71
CA PRO A 195 15.60 18.06 4.06
C PRO A 195 14.22 17.85 3.44
N SER A 196 13.17 18.30 4.10
CA SER A 196 11.81 18.36 3.55
C SER A 196 11.71 19.48 2.49
N PRO A 197 11.01 19.24 1.35
CA PRO A 197 10.42 17.98 0.92
C PRO A 197 11.45 16.94 0.46
N SER A 198 11.16 15.66 0.69
CA SER A 198 12.06 14.57 0.30
C SER A 198 11.32 13.52 -0.56
N ASP A 199 11.48 12.23 -0.28
CA ASP A 199 10.82 11.12 -0.99
C ASP A 199 9.41 10.80 -0.46
N GLY A 200 8.87 11.58 0.47
CA GLY A 200 7.59 11.31 1.10
C GLY A 200 7.61 10.25 2.21
N ARG A 201 8.78 9.65 2.48
CA ARG A 201 8.91 8.54 3.45
C ARG A 201 9.64 8.97 4.73
N GLN A 202 10.35 10.07 4.67
CA GLN A 202 11.20 10.60 5.71
C GLN A 202 11.55 12.06 5.43
N GLY A 203 12.20 12.70 6.38
CA GLY A 203 12.71 14.05 6.17
C GLY A 203 13.13 14.72 7.46
N ARG A 204 13.71 15.89 7.32
CA ARG A 204 14.05 16.79 8.42
C ARG A 204 13.66 18.23 8.12
N GLU A 205 13.28 18.90 9.17
CA GLU A 205 13.24 20.36 9.29
C GLU A 205 14.22 20.81 10.37
N SER A 206 14.19 22.06 10.79
CA SER A 206 15.14 22.56 11.79
C SER A 206 14.95 21.91 13.17
N ASP A 207 13.73 21.58 13.52
CA ASP A 207 13.26 21.18 14.86
C ASP A 207 12.58 19.81 14.88
N VAL A 208 12.46 19.15 13.73
CA VAL A 208 11.78 17.87 13.56
C VAL A 208 12.56 16.98 12.61
N TYR A 209 12.70 15.73 13.00
CA TYR A 209 13.21 14.62 12.17
C TYR A 209 12.19 13.50 12.18
N PHE A 210 11.89 12.96 11.02
CA PHE A 210 11.16 11.71 10.88
C PHE A 210 11.96 10.77 9.98
N LEU A 211 12.15 9.53 10.41
CA LEU A 211 13.05 8.57 9.78
C LEU A 211 12.35 7.23 9.51
N GLY A 212 12.00 7.04 8.24
CA GLY A 212 11.73 5.75 7.64
C GLY A 212 12.93 5.30 6.81
N TYR A 213 13.06 4.03 6.49
CA TYR A 213 14.12 3.50 5.63
C TYR A 213 15.55 3.82 6.08
N TRP A 214 15.76 3.92 7.37
CA TRP A 214 16.93 4.57 7.98
C TRP A 214 18.06 3.62 8.39
N TYR A 215 17.84 2.30 8.31
CA TYR A 215 18.82 1.26 8.71
C TYR A 215 18.95 0.22 7.59
N PRO A 216 20.09 -0.52 7.51
CA PRO A 216 20.25 -1.66 6.63
C PRO A 216 19.22 -2.76 6.91
N GLN A 217 18.45 -3.18 5.94
CA GLN A 217 17.33 -4.10 6.13
C GLN A 217 17.40 -5.29 5.21
N VAL A 218 17.25 -6.51 5.74
CA VAL A 218 17.24 -7.75 4.95
C VAL A 218 16.06 -7.72 3.96
N ALA A 219 16.32 -8.05 2.70
CA ALA A 219 15.27 -8.20 1.69
C ALA A 219 14.39 -9.42 1.99
N VAL A 220 13.18 -9.42 1.47
CA VAL A 220 12.27 -10.57 1.61
C VAL A 220 12.75 -11.72 0.74
N TYR A 221 12.75 -12.92 1.33
CA TYR A 221 12.86 -14.18 0.62
C TYR A 221 11.53 -14.91 0.76
N ASP A 222 10.73 -14.95 -0.31
CA ASP A 222 9.40 -15.57 -0.31
C ASP A 222 9.33 -16.83 -1.18
N ASP A 223 8.25 -17.58 -1.03
CA ASP A 223 8.03 -18.88 -1.69
C ASP A 223 7.65 -18.75 -3.17
N VAL A 224 7.25 -17.56 -3.63
CA VAL A 224 6.86 -17.29 -5.03
C VAL A 224 8.05 -16.76 -5.83
N ASN A 225 8.79 -15.80 -5.27
CA ASN A 225 9.78 -15.02 -6.00
C ASN A 225 11.23 -15.37 -5.61
N GLY A 226 11.45 -16.07 -4.49
CA GLY A 226 12.78 -16.14 -3.89
C GLY A 226 13.18 -14.77 -3.30
N TRP A 227 14.43 -14.35 -3.45
CA TRP A 227 14.84 -13.01 -3.05
C TRP A 227 14.16 -11.93 -3.90
N VAL A 228 13.48 -11.00 -3.25
CA VAL A 228 12.88 -9.82 -3.89
C VAL A 228 13.83 -8.65 -3.72
N THR A 229 14.43 -8.22 -4.83
CA THR A 229 15.49 -7.21 -4.85
C THR A 229 15.22 -6.11 -5.87
N ASP A 230 13.95 -5.72 -6.00
CA ASP A 230 13.57 -4.55 -6.78
C ASP A 230 14.22 -3.31 -6.15
N PRO A 231 15.01 -2.51 -6.88
CA PRO A 231 15.70 -1.36 -6.29
C PRO A 231 14.70 -0.29 -5.83
N TYR A 232 14.97 0.35 -4.70
CA TYR A 232 14.17 1.48 -4.27
C TYR A 232 14.50 2.73 -5.09
N ILE A 233 13.55 3.23 -5.86
CA ILE A 233 13.67 4.39 -6.77
C ILE A 233 12.62 5.48 -6.49
N ASN A 234 12.05 5.52 -5.30
CA ASN A 234 11.03 6.43 -4.78
C ASN A 234 9.68 6.48 -5.52
N GLY A 235 9.36 5.45 -6.29
CA GLY A 235 8.04 5.32 -6.94
C GLY A 235 7.08 4.45 -6.15
N ALA A 236 7.58 3.32 -5.69
CA ALA A 236 6.84 2.33 -4.94
C ALA A 236 7.20 2.36 -3.44
N GLU A 237 6.40 1.67 -2.66
CA GLU A 237 6.58 1.49 -1.23
C GLU A 237 7.28 0.18 -0.87
N PHE A 238 6.96 -0.39 0.28
CA PHE A 238 7.78 -1.41 0.91
C PHE A 238 7.48 -2.82 0.44
N TYR A 239 8.45 -3.69 0.62
CA TYR A 239 8.22 -5.12 0.80
C TYR A 239 9.23 -5.66 1.81
N MET A 240 8.75 -6.06 2.98
CA MET A 240 9.60 -6.43 4.11
C MET A 240 9.01 -7.60 4.87
N ASP A 241 9.88 -8.45 5.45
CA ASP A 241 9.48 -9.53 6.34
C ASP A 241 8.98 -9.02 7.70
N MET A 242 8.13 -9.82 8.34
CA MET A 242 7.76 -9.62 9.75
C MET A 242 8.97 -9.90 10.64
N ALA A 243 9.34 -8.93 11.48
CA ALA A 243 10.51 -9.01 12.33
C ALA A 243 10.24 -8.57 13.77
N ASP A 244 11.17 -8.90 14.66
CA ASP A 244 11.20 -8.41 16.03
C ASP A 244 12.29 -7.34 16.15
N TYR A 245 11.99 -6.25 16.86
CA TYR A 245 12.88 -5.10 17.03
C TYR A 245 13.13 -4.78 18.51
N ASP A 246 14.39 -4.51 18.84
CA ASP A 246 14.86 -3.89 20.07
C ASP A 246 15.71 -2.68 19.69
N VAL A 247 15.18 -1.47 19.89
CA VAL A 247 15.75 -0.24 19.30
C VAL A 247 15.99 0.80 20.40
N ARG A 248 17.21 1.32 20.45
CA ARG A 248 17.64 2.41 21.33
C ARG A 248 18.00 3.64 20.52
N ILE A 249 17.28 4.73 20.75
CA ILE A 249 17.45 5.99 20.03
C ILE A 249 17.94 7.07 21.01
N THR A 250 19.15 7.55 20.79
CA THR A 250 19.76 8.61 21.59
C THR A 250 19.60 9.95 20.89
N VAL A 251 18.95 10.89 21.57
CA VAL A 251 18.72 12.27 21.09
C VAL A 251 19.19 13.29 22.15
N PRO A 252 19.46 14.54 21.79
CA PRO A 252 19.74 15.60 22.78
C PRO A 252 18.59 15.74 23.79
N ARG A 253 18.92 16.06 25.01
CA ARG A 253 17.90 16.35 26.03
C ARG A 253 17.03 17.52 25.57
N GLY A 254 15.72 17.39 25.73
CA GLY A 254 14.74 18.36 25.23
C GLY A 254 14.02 17.89 23.97
N TRP A 255 14.50 16.79 23.35
CA TRP A 255 13.83 16.16 22.23
C TRP A 255 12.94 15.00 22.72
N VAL A 256 11.68 14.97 22.26
CA VAL A 256 10.79 13.82 22.46
C VAL A 256 10.87 12.91 21.24
N VAL A 257 10.68 11.61 21.47
CA VAL A 257 10.72 10.58 20.43
C VAL A 257 9.40 9.83 20.42
N GLY A 258 8.75 9.75 19.25
CA GLY A 258 7.70 8.80 18.93
C GLY A 258 8.27 7.73 17.99
N ALA A 259 7.86 6.47 18.16
CA ALA A 259 8.41 5.38 17.36
C ALA A 259 7.43 4.20 17.22
N THR A 260 7.72 3.33 16.25
CA THR A 260 7.19 1.96 16.22
C THR A 260 7.50 1.26 17.54
N GLY A 261 6.56 0.49 18.05
CA GLY A 261 6.77 -0.34 19.25
C GLY A 261 6.40 0.34 20.56
N THR A 262 6.67 -0.33 21.63
CA THR A 262 6.35 0.10 23.00
C THR A 262 7.58 0.68 23.67
N LEU A 263 7.45 1.87 24.25
CA LEU A 263 8.49 2.51 25.07
C LEU A 263 8.76 1.66 26.32
N ARG A 264 10.02 1.24 26.47
CA ARG A 264 10.56 0.56 27.63
C ARG A 264 11.27 1.56 28.55
N ASP A 265 11.47 1.18 29.78
CA ASP A 265 12.23 1.99 30.73
C ASP A 265 11.87 3.49 30.73
N SER A 266 10.57 3.80 30.62
CA SER A 266 10.05 5.15 30.45
C SER A 266 10.57 6.12 31.53
N ALA A 267 10.86 5.63 32.76
CA ALA A 267 11.44 6.41 33.84
C ALA A 267 12.87 6.92 33.54
N SER A 268 13.56 6.37 32.55
CA SER A 268 14.89 6.85 32.14
C SER A 268 14.82 8.12 31.28
N VAL A 269 13.70 8.34 30.62
CA VAL A 269 13.48 9.45 29.66
C VAL A 269 12.37 10.42 30.05
N LEU A 270 11.36 9.97 30.83
CA LEU A 270 10.24 10.79 31.28
C LEU A 270 10.37 11.12 32.77
N ASN A 271 9.88 12.30 33.18
CA ASN A 271 9.77 12.63 34.58
C ASN A 271 8.52 11.98 35.22
N ALA A 272 8.45 11.97 36.56
CA ALA A 272 7.37 11.33 37.31
C ALA A 272 5.98 11.87 36.93
N ARG A 273 5.84 13.18 36.78
CA ARG A 273 4.57 13.83 36.41
C ARG A 273 4.06 13.37 35.04
N THR A 274 4.95 13.23 34.06
CA THR A 274 4.60 12.74 32.73
C THR A 274 4.17 11.27 32.76
N MET A 275 4.88 10.44 33.53
CA MET A 275 4.49 9.04 33.73
C MET A 275 3.14 8.90 34.43
N GLU A 276 2.83 9.74 35.42
CA GLU A 276 1.51 9.79 36.07
C GLU A 276 0.41 10.18 35.10
N ARG A 277 0.63 11.19 34.25
CA ARG A 277 -0.33 11.61 33.19
C ARG A 277 -0.60 10.46 32.21
N LEU A 278 0.43 9.77 31.75
CA LEU A 278 0.28 8.60 30.86
C LEU A 278 -0.42 7.42 31.54
N ALA A 279 -0.13 7.16 32.80
CA ALA A 279 -0.82 6.11 33.54
C ALA A 279 -2.31 6.42 33.75
N ALA A 280 -2.65 7.68 33.94
CA ALA A 280 -4.01 8.13 34.21
C ALA A 280 -4.98 7.96 33.02
N ILE A 281 -4.48 7.87 31.77
CA ILE A 281 -5.29 7.70 30.55
C ILE A 281 -5.53 6.23 30.21
N ARG A 282 -4.84 5.30 30.85
CA ARG A 282 -4.94 3.88 30.50
C ARG A 282 -6.38 3.37 30.63
N GLY A 283 -6.93 2.87 29.53
CA GLY A 283 -8.32 2.40 29.47
C GLY A 283 -9.37 3.50 29.44
N LYS A 284 -8.97 4.77 29.30
CA LYS A 284 -9.89 5.91 29.19
C LYS A 284 -9.86 6.48 27.77
N ARG A 285 -11.03 6.89 27.29
CA ARG A 285 -11.18 7.50 25.96
C ARG A 285 -11.00 9.02 25.96
N ASP A 286 -10.85 9.64 27.13
CA ASP A 286 -10.57 11.07 27.24
C ASP A 286 -9.14 11.35 26.74
N VAL A 287 -8.95 12.47 26.04
CA VAL A 287 -7.64 12.92 25.58
C VAL A 287 -6.98 13.69 26.71
N ALA A 288 -5.75 13.31 27.06
CA ALA A 288 -4.91 14.04 28.01
C ALA A 288 -3.76 14.73 27.27
N HIS A 289 -3.51 16.00 27.64
CA HIS A 289 -2.36 16.75 27.19
C HIS A 289 -1.13 16.37 28.02
N ILE A 290 -0.28 15.54 27.47
CA ILE A 290 0.96 15.06 28.12
C ILE A 290 2.01 16.18 28.12
N ILE A 291 2.17 16.86 26.98
CA ILE A 291 2.92 18.10 26.82
C ILE A 291 1.98 19.11 26.17
N SER A 292 1.66 20.18 26.88
CA SER A 292 0.73 21.22 26.42
C SER A 292 1.45 22.49 26.01
N ALA A 293 0.77 23.36 25.30
CA ALA A 293 1.29 24.69 24.92
C ALA A 293 1.62 25.60 26.13
N SER A 294 1.09 25.30 27.33
CA SER A 294 1.39 26.01 28.56
C SER A 294 2.64 25.49 29.29
N ASP A 295 3.17 24.32 28.89
CA ASP A 295 4.42 23.81 29.43
C ASP A 295 5.61 24.60 28.84
N PRO A 296 6.74 24.79 29.55
CA PRO A 296 7.89 25.55 29.05
C PRO A 296 8.71 24.74 28.00
N GLY A 297 8.04 24.00 27.12
CA GLY A 297 8.59 23.15 26.07
C GLY A 297 8.71 21.68 26.45
N PRO A 298 9.02 20.80 25.49
CA PRO A 298 9.06 19.35 25.69
C PRO A 298 10.01 18.92 26.81
N GLY A 299 11.09 19.65 27.04
CA GLY A 299 12.05 19.36 28.12
C GLY A 299 11.45 19.30 29.51
N ALA A 300 10.31 19.98 29.75
CA ALA A 300 9.60 19.93 31.03
C ALA A 300 8.94 18.59 31.33
N ALA A 301 8.73 17.76 30.32
CA ALA A 301 8.15 16.43 30.44
C ALA A 301 9.22 15.34 30.62
N LEU A 302 10.49 15.65 30.40
CA LEU A 302 11.59 14.71 30.29
C LEU A 302 12.40 14.60 31.59
N ALA A 303 13.20 13.53 31.69
CA ALA A 303 14.16 13.34 32.76
C ALA A 303 15.22 14.47 32.73
N SER A 304 15.66 14.90 33.90
CA SER A 304 16.54 16.07 34.06
C SER A 304 18.05 15.77 33.96
N LYS A 305 18.44 14.50 33.91
CA LYS A 305 19.84 14.06 33.94
C LYS A 305 20.45 13.92 32.55
N GLY A 306 21.74 14.31 32.41
CA GLY A 306 22.52 14.14 31.19
C GLY A 306 22.27 15.22 30.13
N SER A 307 23.14 15.23 29.10
CA SER A 307 23.01 16.06 27.90
C SER A 307 22.20 15.38 26.78
N THR A 308 22.04 14.07 26.85
CA THR A 308 21.28 13.23 25.92
C THR A 308 20.35 12.31 26.71
N LEU A 309 19.32 11.82 26.02
CA LEU A 309 18.40 10.78 26.51
C LEU A 309 18.33 9.65 25.49
N THR A 310 18.34 8.40 25.99
CA THR A 310 18.20 7.20 25.15
C THR A 310 16.81 6.59 25.34
N TRP A 311 16.02 6.66 24.30
CA TRP A 311 14.68 6.09 24.23
C TRP A 311 14.76 4.65 23.77
N HIS A 312 14.19 3.72 24.54
CA HIS A 312 14.24 2.29 24.25
C HIS A 312 12.85 1.79 23.86
N PHE A 313 12.72 1.28 22.64
CA PHE A 313 11.48 0.72 22.12
C PHE A 313 11.65 -0.75 21.74
N THR A 314 10.59 -1.53 21.91
CA THR A 314 10.52 -2.90 21.39
C THR A 314 9.24 -3.09 20.60
N ALA A 315 9.37 -3.76 19.46
CA ALA A 315 8.24 -4.17 18.64
C ALA A 315 8.38 -5.64 18.26
N THR A 316 7.27 -6.34 18.16
CA THR A 316 7.25 -7.78 17.83
C THR A 316 6.34 -7.98 16.64
N ASN A 317 6.84 -8.75 15.67
CA ASN A 317 6.07 -9.14 14.49
C ASN A 317 5.53 -7.94 13.72
N VAL A 318 6.42 -7.04 13.34
CA VAL A 318 6.16 -5.84 12.52
C VAL A 318 7.07 -5.83 11.30
N ARG A 319 6.63 -5.20 10.20
CA ARG A 319 7.37 -5.20 8.94
C ARG A 319 8.54 -4.23 8.92
N ASP A 320 8.47 -3.16 9.69
CA ASP A 320 9.50 -2.11 9.74
C ASP A 320 9.54 -1.45 11.10
N PHE A 321 10.52 -0.58 11.30
CA PHE A 321 10.65 0.28 12.45
C PHE A 321 10.96 1.71 12.01
N SER A 322 10.08 2.64 12.32
CA SER A 322 10.27 4.06 12.09
C SER A 322 10.24 4.85 13.39
N TRP A 323 10.77 6.05 13.36
CA TRP A 323 10.75 6.98 14.50
C TRP A 323 10.83 8.42 14.05
N GLY A 324 10.24 9.29 14.87
CA GLY A 324 10.39 10.72 14.71
C GLY A 324 10.83 11.36 16.02
N ALA A 325 11.50 12.51 15.92
CA ALA A 325 11.93 13.28 17.07
C ALA A 325 11.78 14.77 16.82
N GLY A 326 11.40 15.52 17.87
CA GLY A 326 11.27 16.96 17.80
C GLY A 326 11.46 17.62 19.16
N ASN A 327 11.95 18.88 19.13
CA ASN A 327 12.17 19.67 20.33
C ASN A 327 11.10 20.74 20.58
N HIS A 328 10.05 20.80 19.73
CA HIS A 328 8.90 21.69 19.86
C HIS A 328 7.56 20.95 19.82
N TYR A 329 7.56 19.62 19.89
CA TYR A 329 6.33 18.85 19.88
C TYR A 329 5.49 19.06 21.15
N LEU A 330 4.21 19.25 20.96
CA LEU A 330 3.18 18.95 21.92
C LEU A 330 2.87 17.45 21.84
N TRP A 331 2.33 16.89 22.90
CA TRP A 331 2.01 15.46 22.98
C TRP A 331 0.66 15.26 23.65
N ASP A 332 -0.28 14.74 22.87
CA ASP A 332 -1.57 14.28 23.36
C ASP A 332 -1.61 12.77 23.42
N ALA A 333 -2.36 12.23 24.37
CA ALA A 333 -2.53 10.79 24.47
C ALA A 333 -3.94 10.41 24.94
N THR A 334 -4.38 9.21 24.52
CA THR A 334 -5.66 8.59 24.92
C THR A 334 -5.53 7.06 24.83
N SER A 335 -6.64 6.34 25.06
CA SER A 335 -6.69 4.90 24.83
C SER A 335 -7.82 4.56 23.86
N ALA A 336 -7.55 3.65 22.92
CA ALA A 336 -8.58 2.95 22.15
C ALA A 336 -8.96 1.65 22.87
N LEU A 337 -10.24 1.31 22.82
CA LEU A 337 -10.82 0.10 23.39
C LEU A 337 -11.22 -0.85 22.27
N VAL A 338 -10.44 -1.92 22.08
CA VAL A 338 -10.58 -2.86 20.97
C VAL A 338 -11.26 -4.14 21.45
N PRO A 339 -12.49 -4.42 21.01
CA PRO A 339 -13.19 -5.67 21.37
C PRO A 339 -12.48 -6.88 20.75
N ASN A 340 -12.05 -7.81 21.56
CA ASN A 340 -11.46 -9.08 21.15
C ASN A 340 -12.48 -10.21 21.30
N ARG A 341 -13.31 -10.40 20.28
CA ARG A 341 -14.40 -11.38 20.31
C ARG A 341 -13.92 -12.82 20.49
N ALA A 342 -12.71 -13.13 19.99
CA ALA A 342 -12.15 -14.48 20.11
C ALA A 342 -11.78 -14.83 21.56
N ARG A 343 -11.37 -13.82 22.37
CA ARG A 343 -11.05 -13.99 23.79
C ARG A 343 -12.16 -13.57 24.73
N GLY A 344 -13.22 -12.93 24.22
CA GLY A 344 -14.28 -12.35 25.06
C GLY A 344 -13.79 -11.19 25.96
N THR A 345 -12.73 -10.49 25.53
CA THR A 345 -12.10 -9.38 26.26
C THR A 345 -12.13 -8.09 25.47
N THR A 346 -11.80 -6.98 26.14
CA THR A 346 -11.50 -5.70 25.49
C THR A 346 -10.02 -5.39 25.73
N ASP A 347 -9.26 -5.30 24.63
CA ASP A 347 -7.85 -4.93 24.67
C ASP A 347 -7.74 -3.41 24.71
N THR A 348 -6.76 -2.87 25.42
CA THR A 348 -6.47 -1.44 25.50
C THR A 348 -5.26 -1.11 24.66
N VAL A 349 -5.42 -0.19 23.69
CA VAL A 349 -4.35 0.31 22.83
C VAL A 349 -4.02 1.74 23.24
N ALA A 350 -2.76 2.01 23.57
CA ALA A 350 -2.31 3.36 23.86
C ALA A 350 -2.22 4.18 22.56
N ILE A 351 -2.78 5.38 22.56
CA ILE A 351 -2.73 6.29 21.42
C ILE A 351 -1.87 7.49 21.79
N HIS A 352 -0.88 7.79 20.95
CA HIS A 352 -0.01 8.94 21.09
C HIS A 352 -0.12 9.83 19.85
N SER A 353 -0.17 11.14 20.04
CA SER A 353 -0.22 12.12 18.97
C SER A 353 0.78 13.24 19.24
N PHE A 354 1.74 13.41 18.33
CA PHE A 354 2.77 14.43 18.43
C PHE A 354 2.58 15.44 17.32
N PHE A 355 2.57 16.73 17.66
CA PHE A 355 2.35 17.79 16.70
C PHE A 355 2.96 19.12 17.17
N ARG A 356 3.25 20.01 16.24
CA ARG A 356 3.75 21.36 16.54
C ARG A 356 2.60 22.33 16.76
N ASN A 357 2.79 23.30 17.65
CA ASN A 357 1.84 24.38 17.87
C ASN A 357 1.96 25.41 16.73
N SER A 358 1.31 25.17 15.61
CA SER A 358 1.36 26.04 14.44
C SER A 358 -0.02 26.21 13.79
N ALA A 359 -0.21 27.29 13.05
CA ALA A 359 -1.45 27.53 12.30
C ALA A 359 -1.68 26.45 11.21
N ALA A 360 -0.62 25.91 10.64
CA ALA A 360 -0.69 24.83 9.66
C ALA A 360 -1.21 23.53 10.28
N ALA A 361 -0.93 23.28 11.56
CA ALA A 361 -1.34 22.10 12.32
C ALA A 361 -2.55 22.36 13.25
N ALA A 362 -3.39 23.37 12.97
CA ALA A 362 -4.46 23.80 13.87
C ALA A 362 -5.53 22.72 14.15
N ALA A 363 -5.69 21.72 13.30
CA ALA A 363 -6.59 20.59 13.54
C ALA A 363 -6.06 19.57 14.55
N TRP A 364 -4.74 19.48 14.76
CA TRP A 364 -4.09 18.45 15.56
C TRP A 364 -4.47 18.49 17.06
N PRO A 365 -4.45 19.63 17.76
CA PRO A 365 -4.89 19.68 19.14
C PRO A 365 -6.39 19.35 19.33
N ILE A 366 -7.18 19.45 18.26
CA ILE A 366 -8.62 19.10 18.26
C ILE A 366 -8.82 17.62 18.02
N GLY A 367 -8.04 17.02 17.10
CA GLY A 367 -8.35 15.74 16.52
C GLY A 367 -7.24 14.69 16.51
N GLY A 368 -5.97 15.04 16.58
CA GLY A 368 -4.87 14.09 16.36
C GLY A 368 -5.01 12.77 17.13
N ALA A 369 -5.01 12.84 18.46
CA ALA A 369 -5.18 11.64 19.29
C ALA A 369 -6.60 11.03 19.17
N ARG A 370 -7.64 11.87 19.06
CA ARG A 370 -9.03 11.41 18.97
C ARG A 370 -9.30 10.65 17.69
N PHE A 371 -8.92 11.18 16.53
CA PHE A 371 -9.17 10.55 15.24
C PHE A 371 -8.36 9.26 15.06
N THR A 372 -7.09 9.23 15.56
CA THR A 372 -6.30 8.00 15.60
C THR A 372 -6.97 6.91 16.45
N ARG A 373 -7.51 7.26 17.63
CA ARG A 373 -8.30 6.36 18.48
C ARG A 373 -9.53 5.85 17.74
N ASP A 374 -10.31 6.76 17.16
CA ASP A 374 -11.57 6.44 16.47
C ASP A 374 -11.30 5.53 15.26
N ALA A 375 -10.17 5.73 14.55
CA ALA A 375 -9.73 4.86 13.47
C ALA A 375 -9.42 3.44 13.96
N ILE A 376 -8.60 3.30 15.02
CA ILE A 376 -8.28 1.98 15.61
C ILE A 376 -9.55 1.26 16.06
N GLU A 377 -10.46 1.93 16.76
CA GLU A 377 -11.69 1.32 17.25
C GLU A 377 -12.61 0.90 16.09
N GLN A 378 -12.84 1.80 15.11
CA GLN A 378 -13.77 1.55 14.01
C GLN A 378 -13.27 0.48 13.05
N LEU A 379 -12.00 0.53 12.67
CA LEU A 379 -11.43 -0.49 11.79
C LEU A 379 -11.31 -1.85 12.48
N SER A 380 -11.06 -1.89 13.80
CA SER A 380 -11.12 -3.13 14.57
C SER A 380 -12.52 -3.76 14.60
N LEU A 381 -13.58 -2.97 14.55
CA LEU A 381 -14.95 -3.45 14.45
C LEU A 381 -15.31 -3.92 13.03
N TRP A 382 -14.81 -3.22 12.03
CA TRP A 382 -15.07 -3.49 10.61
C TRP A 382 -14.28 -4.70 10.09
N LEU A 383 -13.00 -4.81 10.44
CA LEU A 383 -12.08 -5.86 9.99
C LEU A 383 -11.88 -6.92 11.08
N TRP A 384 -10.82 -6.79 11.85
CA TRP A 384 -10.48 -7.64 13.00
C TRP A 384 -9.68 -6.84 14.02
N PRO A 385 -9.55 -7.31 15.28
CA PRO A 385 -8.90 -6.54 16.33
C PRO A 385 -7.49 -6.08 15.96
N TYR A 386 -7.18 -4.81 16.21
CA TYR A 386 -5.84 -4.26 16.13
C TYR A 386 -4.90 -5.04 17.07
N PRO A 387 -3.74 -5.57 16.59
CA PRO A 387 -3.00 -6.56 17.37
C PRO A 387 -1.95 -5.96 18.30
N TRP A 388 -1.53 -4.69 18.08
CA TRP A 388 -0.41 -4.11 18.80
C TRP A 388 -0.87 -3.24 19.98
N PRO A 389 0.03 -3.02 21.00
CA PRO A 389 -0.36 -2.36 22.24
C PRO A 389 -0.43 -0.82 22.15
N GLN A 390 0.04 -0.23 21.07
CA GLN A 390 0.01 1.23 20.86
C GLN A 390 -0.13 1.61 19.38
N MET A 391 -0.51 2.89 19.13
CA MET A 391 -0.47 3.56 17.84
C MET A 391 -0.04 5.02 18.05
N THR A 392 0.87 5.49 17.21
CA THR A 392 1.38 6.86 17.23
C THR A 392 1.03 7.56 15.94
N SER A 393 0.46 8.76 16.01
CA SER A 393 0.37 9.70 14.89
C SER A 393 1.30 10.88 15.13
N MET A 394 2.09 11.23 14.11
CA MET A 394 3.09 12.30 14.23
C MET A 394 2.99 13.30 13.08
N GLU A 395 2.81 14.57 13.41
CA GLU A 395 2.84 15.67 12.45
C GLU A 395 4.27 16.08 12.12
N GLY A 396 4.54 16.40 10.88
CA GLY A 396 5.78 17.05 10.45
C GLY A 396 6.28 16.58 9.10
N VAL A 397 7.29 17.19 8.62
CA VAL A 397 8.15 16.99 7.42
C VAL A 397 7.50 16.63 6.09
N LEU A 398 6.26 16.15 6.04
CA LEU A 398 5.51 15.93 4.81
C LEU A 398 4.84 17.20 4.32
N THR A 399 4.76 17.35 3.02
CA THR A 399 4.09 18.48 2.35
C THR A 399 2.74 18.11 1.78
N SER A 400 2.42 16.79 1.73
CA SER A 400 1.12 16.27 1.31
C SER A 400 0.90 14.87 1.86
N GLY A 401 -0.34 14.55 2.25
CA GLY A 401 -0.77 13.22 2.70
C GLY A 401 -0.19 12.76 4.03
N GLY A 402 -0.07 11.46 4.12
CA GLY A 402 0.53 10.75 5.22
C GLY A 402 1.53 9.71 4.73
N MET A 403 2.07 8.95 5.68
CA MET A 403 2.90 7.79 5.44
C MET A 403 2.75 6.82 6.59
N GLU A 404 2.37 5.62 6.28
CA GLU A 404 2.18 4.53 7.22
C GLU A 404 3.51 3.84 7.56
N TYR A 405 3.69 3.54 8.83
CA TYR A 405 4.68 2.60 9.35
C TYR A 405 4.01 1.75 10.41
N PRO A 406 4.49 0.53 10.70
CA PRO A 406 3.85 -0.30 11.71
C PRO A 406 3.74 0.44 13.04
N MET A 407 2.53 0.54 13.59
CA MET A 407 2.22 1.21 14.86
C MET A 407 2.52 2.72 14.89
N MET A 408 2.79 3.34 13.73
CA MET A 408 3.15 4.76 13.64
C MET A 408 2.82 5.33 12.25
N THR A 409 2.25 6.53 12.21
CA THR A 409 2.04 7.27 10.95
C THR A 409 2.74 8.62 11.00
N LEU A 410 3.37 9.00 9.90
CA LEU A 410 3.81 10.36 9.65
C LEU A 410 2.72 11.08 8.86
N MET A 411 2.42 12.32 9.23
CA MET A 411 1.35 13.10 8.63
C MET A 411 1.83 14.50 8.28
N GLN A 412 1.25 15.07 7.21
CA GLN A 412 1.40 16.51 6.99
C GLN A 412 0.69 17.33 8.08
N PRO A 413 1.06 18.59 8.28
CA PRO A 413 0.27 19.50 9.12
C PRO A 413 -1.09 19.79 8.46
N TRP A 414 -2.18 19.60 9.21
CA TRP A 414 -3.54 19.88 8.78
C TRP A 414 -4.16 21.00 9.61
N ALA A 415 -4.70 22.01 8.94
CA ALA A 415 -5.49 23.04 9.59
C ALA A 415 -6.99 22.69 9.65
N ASP A 416 -7.46 21.84 8.73
CA ASP A 416 -8.84 21.37 8.64
C ASP A 416 -9.03 20.01 9.32
N THR A 417 -10.01 19.93 10.20
CA THR A 417 -10.27 18.72 11.01
C THR A 417 -10.83 17.55 10.20
N LEU A 418 -11.61 17.81 9.14
CA LEU A 418 -12.16 16.73 8.32
C LEU A 418 -11.07 16.08 7.47
N SER A 419 -10.16 16.88 6.92
CA SER A 419 -8.99 16.38 6.19
C SER A 419 -8.08 15.57 7.11
N LEU A 420 -7.80 16.06 8.32
CA LEU A 420 -7.02 15.32 9.31
C LEU A 420 -7.70 13.98 9.69
N ALA A 421 -9.02 13.99 9.86
CA ALA A 421 -9.76 12.77 10.20
C ALA A 421 -9.70 11.73 9.07
N GLY A 422 -9.85 12.15 7.82
CA GLY A 422 -9.78 11.29 6.64
C GLY A 422 -8.41 10.68 6.46
N ASP A 423 -7.35 11.51 6.48
CA ASP A 423 -5.98 11.02 6.31
C ASP A 423 -5.55 10.13 7.50
N LEU A 424 -5.89 10.48 8.76
CA LEU A 424 -5.60 9.60 9.91
C LEU A 424 -6.37 8.26 9.85
N MET A 425 -7.59 8.25 9.29
CA MET A 425 -8.33 7.02 9.06
C MET A 425 -7.63 6.15 8.01
N HIS A 426 -7.13 6.76 6.93
CA HIS A 426 -6.41 6.10 5.85
C HIS A 426 -5.09 5.51 6.36
N GLU A 427 -4.21 6.35 6.92
CA GLU A 427 -2.90 5.93 7.39
C GLU A 427 -2.96 4.90 8.55
N THR A 428 -3.99 5.01 9.40
CA THR A 428 -4.24 3.98 10.42
C THR A 428 -4.81 2.71 9.80
N GLY A 429 -5.55 2.81 8.69
CA GLY A 429 -6.11 1.69 7.93
C GLY A 429 -5.04 0.74 7.40
N HIS A 430 -3.89 1.29 7.02
CA HIS A 430 -2.72 0.50 6.60
C HIS A 430 -2.20 -0.46 7.67
N MET A 431 -2.59 -0.31 8.93
CA MET A 431 -2.23 -1.28 9.97
C MET A 431 -2.84 -2.67 9.71
N TRP A 432 -3.87 -2.79 8.88
CA TRP A 432 -4.43 -4.06 8.40
C TRP A 432 -3.86 -4.47 7.06
N PHE A 433 -3.76 -3.53 6.12
CA PHE A 433 -3.20 -3.68 4.78
C PHE A 433 -2.23 -2.51 4.52
N PRO A 434 -0.92 -2.72 4.45
CA PRO A 434 -0.19 -3.98 4.34
C PRO A 434 0.47 -4.44 5.65
N MET A 435 0.32 -3.73 6.78
CA MET A 435 1.16 -3.99 7.96
C MET A 435 0.92 -5.37 8.59
N GLN A 436 -0.31 -5.89 8.55
CA GLN A 436 -0.60 -7.26 8.97
C GLN A 436 -0.66 -8.23 7.79
N VAL A 437 -1.31 -7.85 6.68
CA VAL A 437 -1.42 -8.66 5.46
C VAL A 437 -0.36 -8.16 4.49
N GLY A 438 0.85 -8.73 4.59
CA GLY A 438 2.09 -8.19 4.04
C GLY A 438 2.26 -8.36 2.54
N SER A 439 1.45 -7.72 1.71
CA SER A 439 1.59 -7.71 0.25
C SER A 439 2.90 -7.05 -0.22
N ASN A 440 3.30 -7.37 -1.46
CA ASN A 440 4.42 -6.74 -2.12
C ASN A 440 3.97 -5.42 -2.77
N GLU A 441 4.09 -4.33 -2.05
CA GLU A 441 3.69 -2.98 -2.50
C GLU A 441 4.56 -2.45 -3.64
N THR A 442 5.84 -2.86 -3.70
CA THR A 442 6.75 -2.51 -4.81
C THR A 442 6.19 -2.96 -6.16
N ARG A 443 5.38 -4.02 -6.16
CA ARG A 443 4.78 -4.55 -7.39
C ARG A 443 3.28 -4.34 -7.49
N HIS A 444 2.57 -4.30 -6.37
CA HIS A 444 1.11 -4.37 -6.33
C HIS A 444 0.51 -3.38 -5.32
N ALA A 445 0.75 -2.08 -5.53
CA ALA A 445 0.26 -1.00 -4.67
C ALA A 445 -1.26 -1.03 -4.45
N TRP A 446 -2.05 -1.59 -5.36
CA TRP A 446 -3.49 -1.72 -5.21
C TRP A 446 -3.89 -2.63 -4.03
N MET A 447 -3.04 -3.60 -3.62
CA MET A 447 -3.29 -4.50 -2.49
C MET A 447 -3.09 -3.82 -1.13
N ASP A 448 -2.42 -2.72 -1.13
CA ASP A 448 -2.17 -1.81 -0.03
C ASP A 448 -3.16 -0.65 -0.09
N GLU A 449 -2.91 0.30 -0.94
CA GLU A 449 -3.62 1.58 -1.06
C GLU A 449 -5.10 1.42 -1.41
N GLY A 450 -5.40 0.50 -2.32
CA GLY A 450 -6.76 0.29 -2.77
C GLY A 450 -7.64 -0.37 -1.72
N LEU A 451 -7.11 -1.36 -1.00
CA LEU A 451 -7.82 -1.98 0.12
C LEU A 451 -8.01 -0.99 1.26
N THR A 452 -6.98 -0.22 1.58
CA THR A 452 -7.03 0.81 2.63
C THR A 452 -8.01 1.93 2.26
N GLN A 453 -7.99 2.41 1.03
CA GLN A 453 -8.90 3.44 0.54
C GLN A 453 -10.38 2.99 0.59
N PHE A 454 -10.65 1.72 0.25
CA PHE A 454 -11.97 1.13 0.40
C PHE A 454 -12.41 1.09 1.86
N ASN A 455 -11.55 0.59 2.76
CA ASN A 455 -11.84 0.46 4.19
C ASN A 455 -12.01 1.82 4.86
N THR A 456 -11.22 2.83 4.46
CA THR A 456 -11.36 4.23 4.89
C THR A 456 -12.77 4.74 4.63
N ALA A 457 -13.29 4.55 3.41
CA ALA A 457 -14.64 5.01 3.09
C ALA A 457 -15.73 4.32 3.94
N GLN A 458 -15.59 3.00 4.21
CA GLN A 458 -16.52 2.28 5.07
C GLN A 458 -16.48 2.80 6.52
N ALA A 459 -15.28 3.01 7.06
CA ALA A 459 -15.08 3.48 8.43
C ALA A 459 -15.53 4.95 8.62
N MET A 460 -15.20 5.83 7.69
CA MET A 460 -15.66 7.23 7.69
C MET A 460 -17.18 7.34 7.62
N ARG A 461 -17.83 6.54 6.76
CA ARG A 461 -19.28 6.48 6.69
C ARG A 461 -19.92 5.99 8.00
N ALA A 462 -19.33 4.99 8.63
CA ALA A 462 -19.85 4.45 9.89
C ALA A 462 -19.74 5.44 11.06
N LEU A 463 -18.68 6.26 11.09
CA LEU A 463 -18.45 7.24 12.16
C LEU A 463 -19.17 8.57 11.95
N TYR A 464 -19.18 9.06 10.70
CA TYR A 464 -19.60 10.42 10.40
C TYR A 464 -20.84 10.51 9.50
N GLY A 465 -21.36 9.36 9.06
CA GLY A 465 -22.50 9.26 8.14
C GLY A 465 -22.12 9.51 6.67
N GLU A 466 -23.15 9.62 5.81
CA GLU A 466 -22.92 9.93 4.40
C GLU A 466 -22.29 11.33 4.26
N PRO A 467 -21.33 11.50 3.34
CA PRO A 467 -20.63 12.77 3.17
C PRO A 467 -21.62 13.88 2.78
N ARG A 468 -21.64 14.95 3.58
CA ARG A 468 -22.31 16.18 3.18
C ARG A 468 -21.50 16.83 2.04
N THR A 469 -22.19 17.43 1.06
CA THR A 469 -21.56 18.15 -0.05
C THR A 469 -20.54 19.16 0.48
N GLY A 470 -19.26 18.98 0.13
CA GLY A 470 -18.14 19.85 0.51
C GLY A 470 -16.99 19.20 1.28
N GLY A 471 -17.10 17.91 1.69
CA GLY A 471 -15.96 17.17 2.26
C GLY A 471 -14.95 16.74 1.20
N ARG A 472 -13.74 16.34 1.62
CA ARG A 472 -12.77 15.73 0.70
C ARG A 472 -13.40 14.53 0.03
N SER A 473 -13.43 14.60 -1.30
CA SER A 473 -14.19 13.67 -2.11
C SER A 473 -13.64 12.23 -2.08
N ASN A 474 -12.37 12.04 -1.71
CA ASN A 474 -11.71 10.75 -1.80
C ASN A 474 -11.91 9.83 -0.58
N ASP A 475 -12.38 10.37 0.57
CA ASP A 475 -12.62 9.56 1.77
C ASP A 475 -14.01 8.91 1.78
N ALA A 476 -14.74 8.99 0.67
CA ALA A 476 -16.07 8.42 0.51
C ALA A 476 -16.28 7.86 -0.89
N GLU A 477 -17.08 6.77 -0.99
CA GLU A 477 -17.35 6.08 -2.26
C GLU A 477 -17.79 7.01 -3.42
N PRO A 478 -18.70 8.00 -3.23
CA PRO A 478 -19.09 8.90 -4.32
C PRO A 478 -17.95 9.73 -4.87
N GLY A 479 -17.04 10.20 -4.02
CA GLY A 479 -15.89 10.99 -4.41
C GLY A 479 -14.84 10.18 -5.14
N GLN A 480 -14.51 9.00 -4.64
CA GLN A 480 -13.63 8.04 -5.28
C GLN A 480 -14.12 7.69 -6.69
N ARG A 481 -15.44 7.40 -6.80
CA ARG A 481 -16.08 7.13 -8.10
C ARG A 481 -15.97 8.31 -9.05
N ALA A 482 -16.30 9.51 -8.58
CA ALA A 482 -16.22 10.73 -9.41
C ALA A 482 -14.79 11.01 -9.88
N SER A 483 -13.79 10.77 -9.04
CA SER A 483 -12.38 10.92 -9.39
C SER A 483 -11.96 9.92 -10.47
N TYR A 484 -12.20 8.63 -10.24
CA TYR A 484 -11.86 7.58 -11.20
C TYR A 484 -12.60 7.74 -12.52
N THR A 485 -13.93 7.87 -12.53
CA THR A 485 -14.72 7.93 -13.76
C THR A 485 -14.41 9.18 -14.61
N ARG A 486 -14.05 10.30 -13.97
CA ARG A 486 -13.59 11.50 -14.68
C ARG A 486 -12.24 11.25 -15.35
N ALA A 487 -11.29 10.61 -14.68
CA ALA A 487 -9.99 10.28 -15.23
C ALA A 487 -10.12 9.30 -16.42
N ALA A 488 -10.87 8.22 -16.22
CA ALA A 488 -11.07 7.19 -17.24
C ALA A 488 -11.77 7.72 -18.49
N ARG A 489 -12.76 8.61 -18.35
CA ARG A 489 -13.39 9.31 -19.49
C ARG A 489 -12.40 10.14 -20.32
N ASN A 490 -11.35 10.63 -19.70
CA ASN A 490 -10.29 11.41 -20.36
C ASN A 490 -9.15 10.52 -20.89
N GLY A 491 -9.31 9.18 -20.87
CA GLY A 491 -8.30 8.23 -21.31
C GLY A 491 -7.17 8.02 -20.28
N ASN A 492 -7.34 8.49 -19.06
CA ASN A 492 -6.39 8.31 -17.96
C ASN A 492 -6.82 7.11 -17.11
N ASP A 493 -6.45 5.92 -17.53
CA ASP A 493 -6.72 4.64 -16.87
C ASP A 493 -5.61 3.64 -17.21
N ALA A 494 -5.21 2.81 -16.26
CA ALA A 494 -4.21 1.77 -16.44
C ALA A 494 -4.67 0.44 -15.82
N ALA A 495 -4.00 -0.66 -16.20
CA ALA A 495 -4.21 -1.96 -15.59
C ALA A 495 -3.63 -1.98 -14.17
N LEU A 496 -4.41 -2.40 -13.18
CA LEU A 496 -3.99 -2.46 -11.76
C LEU A 496 -2.84 -3.43 -11.51
N MET A 497 -2.66 -4.44 -12.38
CA MET A 497 -1.54 -5.39 -12.31
C MET A 497 -0.23 -4.82 -12.88
N THR A 498 -0.18 -3.55 -13.29
CA THR A 498 1.07 -2.84 -13.58
C THR A 498 1.87 -2.69 -12.31
N TRP A 499 3.15 -3.02 -12.33
CA TRP A 499 4.01 -2.85 -11.16
C TRP A 499 4.08 -1.38 -10.74
N SER A 500 4.11 -1.13 -9.44
CA SER A 500 3.99 0.19 -8.84
C SER A 500 5.00 1.19 -9.40
N ASP A 501 6.27 0.79 -9.55
CA ASP A 501 7.32 1.62 -10.12
C ASP A 501 7.17 1.90 -11.64
N LEU A 502 6.32 1.14 -12.34
CA LEU A 502 6.05 1.31 -13.77
C LEU A 502 4.77 2.09 -14.07
N PHE A 503 3.98 2.40 -13.04
CA PHE A 503 2.78 3.22 -13.21
C PHE A 503 3.14 4.61 -13.72
N PRO A 504 2.41 5.19 -14.68
CA PRO A 504 2.50 6.61 -14.97
C PRO A 504 2.19 7.43 -13.70
N LEU A 505 3.04 8.44 -13.38
CA LEU A 505 2.92 9.20 -12.13
C LEU A 505 1.52 9.80 -11.90
N ASN A 506 0.93 10.35 -12.98
CA ASN A 506 -0.40 10.95 -12.92
C ASN A 506 -1.55 9.94 -12.74
N LEU A 507 -1.30 8.63 -12.91
CA LEU A 507 -2.30 7.57 -12.75
C LEU A 507 -2.14 6.78 -11.46
N TYR A 508 -0.98 6.85 -10.81
CA TYR A 508 -0.68 6.06 -9.62
C TYR A 508 -1.77 6.21 -8.54
N PHE A 509 -2.05 7.45 -8.13
CA PHE A 509 -3.07 7.74 -7.12
C PHE A 509 -4.51 7.49 -7.61
N ILE A 510 -4.79 7.71 -8.89
CA ILE A 510 -6.12 7.49 -9.45
C ILE A 510 -6.45 6.00 -9.45
N ASP A 511 -5.53 5.18 -9.95
CA ASP A 511 -5.82 3.77 -10.20
C ASP A 511 -5.60 2.91 -8.95
N ASN A 512 -4.46 3.04 -8.26
CA ASN A 512 -4.20 2.19 -7.09
C ASN A 512 -5.14 2.52 -5.92
N TYR A 513 -5.53 3.79 -5.73
CA TYR A 513 -6.47 4.22 -4.68
C TYR A 513 -7.93 4.15 -5.16
N ASN A 514 -8.33 5.10 -6.01
CA ASN A 514 -9.75 5.33 -6.30
C ASN A 514 -10.37 4.26 -7.20
N LYS A 515 -9.70 3.85 -8.28
CA LYS A 515 -10.16 2.77 -9.15
C LYS A 515 -10.30 1.49 -8.36
N THR A 516 -9.26 1.09 -7.62
CA THR A 516 -9.29 -0.15 -6.82
C THR A 516 -10.41 -0.12 -5.81
N ALA A 517 -10.60 0.96 -5.05
CA ALA A 517 -11.71 1.09 -4.11
C ALA A 517 -13.07 0.93 -4.82
N GLN A 518 -13.26 1.53 -6.00
CA GLN A 518 -14.50 1.40 -6.78
C GLN A 518 -14.68 0.02 -7.40
N VAL A 519 -13.60 -0.67 -7.76
CA VAL A 519 -13.64 -2.07 -8.21
C VAL A 519 -14.08 -2.99 -7.06
N LEU A 520 -13.64 -2.72 -5.83
CA LEU A 520 -14.09 -3.47 -4.64
C LEU A 520 -15.58 -3.18 -4.33
N VAL A 521 -16.05 -1.95 -4.50
CA VAL A 521 -17.48 -1.62 -4.42
C VAL A 521 -18.28 -2.39 -5.50
N ALA A 522 -17.75 -2.43 -6.73
CA ALA A 522 -18.38 -3.18 -7.81
C ALA A 522 -18.38 -4.70 -7.54
N LEU A 523 -17.30 -5.26 -7.00
CA LEU A 523 -17.24 -6.67 -6.59
C LEU A 523 -18.29 -6.97 -5.51
N ARG A 524 -18.44 -6.08 -4.53
CA ARG A 524 -19.50 -6.15 -3.50
C ARG A 524 -20.89 -6.20 -4.15
N GLY A 525 -21.13 -5.37 -5.16
CA GLY A 525 -22.38 -5.38 -5.95
C GLY A 525 -22.59 -6.68 -6.74
N VAL A 526 -21.52 -7.36 -7.15
CA VAL A 526 -21.58 -8.63 -7.89
C VAL A 526 -21.87 -9.83 -6.97
N ILE A 527 -21.18 -9.93 -5.83
CA ILE A 527 -21.25 -11.11 -4.95
C ILE A 527 -22.11 -10.91 -3.70
N GLY A 528 -22.59 -9.68 -3.47
CA GLY A 528 -23.40 -9.27 -2.32
C GLY A 528 -22.56 -8.89 -1.09
N ASP A 529 -23.07 -7.92 -0.31
CA ASP A 529 -22.39 -7.32 0.86
C ASP A 529 -21.87 -8.35 1.86
N SER A 530 -22.73 -9.27 2.27
CA SER A 530 -22.38 -10.28 3.27
C SER A 530 -21.30 -11.24 2.79
N THR A 531 -21.35 -11.65 1.52
CA THR A 531 -20.33 -12.55 0.93
C THR A 531 -19.02 -11.82 0.75
N PHE A 532 -19.05 -10.57 0.28
CA PHE A 532 -17.86 -9.73 0.14
C PHE A 532 -17.15 -9.55 1.49
N HIS A 533 -17.89 -9.15 2.53
CA HIS A 533 -17.29 -8.95 3.85
C HIS A 533 -16.71 -10.25 4.42
N ARG A 534 -17.40 -11.38 4.30
CA ARG A 534 -16.85 -12.69 4.70
C ARG A 534 -15.56 -13.02 3.93
N ALA A 535 -15.50 -12.73 2.63
CA ALA A 535 -14.30 -12.98 1.82
C ALA A 535 -13.12 -12.10 2.24
N LEU A 536 -13.38 -10.81 2.53
CA LEU A 536 -12.36 -9.87 3.01
C LEU A 536 -11.79 -10.30 4.36
N ILE A 537 -12.66 -10.67 5.32
CA ILE A 537 -12.22 -11.18 6.63
C ILE A 537 -11.46 -12.51 6.49
N GLU A 538 -11.93 -13.41 5.63
CA GLU A 538 -11.24 -14.69 5.40
C GLU A 538 -9.88 -14.49 4.72
N TYR A 539 -9.74 -13.54 3.80
CA TYR A 539 -8.46 -13.15 3.22
C TYR A 539 -7.50 -12.65 4.30
N GLY A 540 -7.91 -11.74 5.17
CA GLY A 540 -7.12 -11.29 6.31
C GLY A 540 -6.72 -12.44 7.23
N ARG A 541 -7.67 -13.32 7.62
CA ARG A 541 -7.41 -14.47 8.47
C ARG A 541 -6.37 -15.45 7.88
N ARG A 542 -6.36 -15.63 6.55
CA ARG A 542 -5.40 -16.50 5.85
C ARG A 542 -4.01 -15.89 5.79
N TRP A 543 -3.93 -14.58 5.62
CA TRP A 543 -2.71 -13.90 5.22
C TRP A 543 -2.15 -12.92 6.27
N THR A 544 -2.76 -12.76 7.42
CA THR A 544 -2.18 -12.01 8.56
C THR A 544 -0.79 -12.56 8.89
N ASN A 545 0.21 -11.66 8.95
CA ASN A 545 1.63 -11.93 9.17
C ASN A 545 2.27 -12.85 8.10
N ARG A 546 1.82 -12.72 6.88
CA ARG A 546 2.26 -13.48 5.71
C ARG A 546 2.31 -12.60 4.48
N HIS A 547 2.82 -13.15 3.39
CA HIS A 547 3.03 -12.47 2.12
C HIS A 547 2.09 -13.02 1.04
N PRO A 548 0.88 -12.45 0.85
CA PRO A 548 -0.01 -12.87 -0.23
C PRO A 548 0.46 -12.36 -1.59
N ASP A 549 0.17 -13.15 -2.62
CA ASP A 549 0.21 -12.75 -4.04
C ASP A 549 -1.19 -12.28 -4.48
N PRO A 550 -1.34 -11.46 -5.53
CA PRO A 550 -2.64 -11.13 -6.12
C PRO A 550 -3.55 -12.34 -6.37
N ALA A 551 -2.98 -13.46 -6.81
CA ALA A 551 -3.74 -14.69 -7.03
C ALA A 551 -4.37 -15.23 -5.73
N ASP A 552 -3.74 -15.04 -4.58
CA ASP A 552 -4.32 -15.47 -3.29
C ASP A 552 -5.55 -14.64 -2.92
N PHE A 553 -5.56 -13.35 -3.25
CA PHE A 553 -6.72 -12.49 -3.08
C PHE A 553 -7.87 -12.97 -4.00
N PHE A 554 -7.61 -13.10 -5.29
CA PHE A 554 -8.62 -13.54 -6.27
C PHE A 554 -9.20 -14.91 -5.90
N ASN A 555 -8.34 -15.88 -5.64
CA ASN A 555 -8.73 -17.23 -5.26
C ASN A 555 -9.51 -17.28 -3.94
N THR A 556 -9.20 -16.40 -2.97
CA THR A 556 -9.97 -16.31 -1.71
C THR A 556 -11.40 -15.87 -1.97
N PHE A 557 -11.59 -14.83 -2.80
CA PHE A 557 -12.93 -14.32 -3.11
C PHE A 557 -13.74 -15.33 -3.94
N GLU A 558 -13.12 -16.03 -4.89
CA GLU A 558 -13.77 -17.12 -5.63
C GLU A 558 -14.17 -18.28 -4.71
N ASN A 559 -13.25 -18.71 -3.84
CA ASN A 559 -13.49 -19.80 -2.89
C ASN A 559 -14.62 -19.49 -1.91
N VAL A 560 -14.67 -18.27 -1.35
CA VAL A 560 -15.71 -17.87 -0.37
C VAL A 560 -17.06 -17.62 -1.03
N SER A 561 -17.06 -17.05 -2.25
CA SER A 561 -18.32 -16.79 -2.98
C SER A 561 -18.87 -18.03 -3.70
N GLY A 562 -18.03 -19.02 -3.96
CA GLY A 562 -18.36 -20.19 -4.80
C GLY A 562 -18.60 -19.84 -6.27
N ARG A 563 -18.13 -18.67 -6.73
CA ARG A 563 -18.34 -18.17 -8.10
C ARG A 563 -17.03 -18.08 -8.86
N ASN A 564 -17.05 -18.36 -10.15
CA ASN A 564 -15.95 -18.03 -11.06
C ASN A 564 -16.02 -16.53 -11.36
N LEU A 565 -15.02 -15.78 -10.93
CA LEU A 565 -14.89 -14.33 -11.11
C LEU A 565 -13.75 -13.97 -12.08
N SER A 566 -13.19 -14.95 -12.82
CA SER A 566 -12.07 -14.69 -13.75
C SER A 566 -12.35 -13.55 -14.71
N TRP A 567 -13.59 -13.46 -15.24
CA TRP A 567 -14.02 -12.38 -16.12
C TRP A 567 -13.92 -11.00 -15.42
N PHE A 568 -14.22 -10.94 -14.12
CA PHE A 568 -14.15 -9.73 -13.32
C PHE A 568 -12.68 -9.32 -13.10
N TRP A 569 -11.85 -10.27 -12.66
CA TRP A 569 -10.42 -10.01 -12.42
C TRP A 569 -9.72 -9.55 -13.68
N VAL A 570 -9.91 -10.26 -14.80
CA VAL A 570 -9.28 -9.89 -16.07
C VAL A 570 -9.71 -8.50 -16.53
N SER A 571 -11.00 -8.19 -16.45
CA SER A 571 -11.53 -6.91 -16.93
C SER A 571 -11.06 -5.71 -16.11
N TRP A 572 -10.98 -5.85 -14.78
CA TRP A 572 -10.68 -4.73 -13.91
C TRP A 572 -9.20 -4.62 -13.52
N PHE A 573 -8.50 -5.73 -13.35
CA PHE A 573 -7.12 -5.73 -12.87
C PHE A 573 -6.09 -5.82 -14.00
N TYR A 574 -6.38 -6.59 -15.05
CA TYR A 574 -5.42 -6.80 -16.14
C TYR A 574 -5.68 -5.90 -17.36
N ARG A 575 -6.75 -5.12 -17.35
CA ARG A 575 -7.15 -4.23 -18.45
C ARG A 575 -7.53 -2.85 -17.94
N ALA A 576 -7.43 -1.86 -18.84
CA ALA A 576 -8.01 -0.53 -18.68
C ALA A 576 -9.27 -0.45 -19.56
N TRP A 577 -10.24 -1.31 -19.28
CA TRP A 577 -11.49 -1.36 -20.05
C TRP A 577 -12.56 -0.47 -19.42
N PRO A 578 -13.29 0.33 -20.23
CA PRO A 578 -14.40 1.15 -19.74
C PRO A 578 -15.64 0.30 -19.47
N LEU A 579 -16.40 0.65 -18.44
CA LEU A 579 -17.77 0.25 -18.24
C LEU A 579 -18.70 1.37 -18.73
N ASP A 580 -19.60 1.07 -19.68
CA ASP A 580 -20.65 1.98 -20.17
C ASP A 580 -21.85 1.14 -20.61
N GLN A 581 -22.85 1.04 -19.75
CA GLN A 581 -24.12 0.35 -20.00
C GLN A 581 -25.23 1.39 -20.24
N ALA A 582 -25.90 1.33 -21.37
CA ALA A 582 -26.90 2.30 -21.77
C ALA A 582 -28.28 1.68 -21.96
N ILE A 583 -29.36 2.42 -21.72
CA ILE A 583 -30.69 2.05 -22.20
C ILE A 583 -30.76 2.39 -23.69
N GLY A 584 -30.82 1.35 -24.52
CA GLY A 584 -30.94 1.48 -25.98
C GLY A 584 -32.36 1.80 -26.42
N SER A 585 -33.36 1.05 -25.87
CA SER A 585 -34.77 1.29 -26.15
C SER A 585 -35.69 0.75 -25.05
N VAL A 586 -36.87 1.36 -24.94
CA VAL A 586 -37.96 0.89 -24.11
C VAL A 586 -39.22 0.96 -24.96
N VAL A 587 -39.71 -0.19 -25.42
CA VAL A 587 -40.81 -0.26 -26.39
C VAL A 587 -41.88 -1.27 -25.95
N GLU A 588 -43.12 -1.05 -26.39
CA GLU A 588 -44.22 -2.01 -26.17
C GLU A 588 -43.99 -3.29 -27.01
N ASP A 589 -44.17 -4.44 -26.40
CA ASP A 589 -44.03 -5.77 -27.02
C ASP A 589 -45.16 -6.68 -26.47
N GLY A 590 -46.34 -6.61 -27.08
CA GLY A 590 -47.57 -7.27 -26.62
C GLY A 590 -47.98 -6.79 -25.22
N ASP A 591 -48.10 -7.71 -24.27
CA ASP A 591 -48.45 -7.41 -22.88
C ASP A 591 -47.21 -6.96 -22.03
N SER A 592 -46.06 -6.80 -22.66
CA SER A 592 -44.83 -6.44 -22.01
C SER A 592 -44.27 -5.10 -22.53
N MET A 593 -43.38 -4.52 -21.72
CA MET A 593 -42.40 -3.53 -22.17
C MET A 593 -41.06 -4.26 -22.38
N ALA A 594 -40.52 -4.20 -23.58
CA ALA A 594 -39.18 -4.68 -23.91
C ALA A 594 -38.16 -3.57 -23.64
N ILE A 595 -37.21 -3.85 -22.73
CA ILE A 595 -36.17 -2.94 -22.31
C ILE A 595 -34.85 -3.46 -22.89
N THR A 596 -34.27 -2.79 -23.86
CA THR A 596 -33.00 -3.17 -24.45
C THR A 596 -31.89 -2.37 -23.77
N VAL A 597 -30.93 -3.09 -23.19
CA VAL A 597 -29.68 -2.53 -22.66
C VAL A 597 -28.55 -2.80 -23.62
N GLU A 598 -27.79 -1.78 -23.94
CA GLU A 598 -26.59 -1.83 -24.78
C GLU A 598 -25.33 -1.75 -23.94
N ASP A 599 -24.36 -2.60 -24.25
CA ASP A 599 -22.98 -2.48 -23.74
C ASP A 599 -22.15 -1.63 -24.70
N ARG A 600 -21.91 -0.38 -24.32
CA ARG A 600 -21.07 0.58 -25.06
C ARG A 600 -19.62 0.56 -24.60
N GLY A 601 -19.38 -0.05 -23.44
CA GLY A 601 -18.06 -0.31 -22.88
C GLY A 601 -17.47 -1.65 -23.29
N LEU A 602 -16.60 -2.19 -22.43
CA LEU A 602 -15.92 -3.48 -22.63
C LEU A 602 -15.99 -4.38 -21.37
N VAL A 603 -16.27 -3.82 -20.19
CA VAL A 603 -16.36 -4.59 -18.95
C VAL A 603 -17.73 -5.29 -18.84
N PRO A 604 -17.78 -6.62 -18.75
CA PRO A 604 -19.04 -7.36 -18.69
C PRO A 604 -19.61 -7.37 -17.26
N MET A 605 -20.34 -6.32 -16.88
CA MET A 605 -20.98 -6.24 -15.56
C MET A 605 -22.45 -6.68 -15.59
N PRO A 606 -23.00 -7.18 -14.47
CA PRO A 606 -24.44 -7.40 -14.35
C PRO A 606 -25.22 -6.13 -14.67
N VAL A 607 -26.45 -6.27 -15.19
CA VAL A 607 -27.36 -5.14 -15.40
C VAL A 607 -28.44 -5.19 -14.33
N ASN A 608 -28.48 -4.21 -13.45
CA ASN A 608 -29.51 -4.06 -12.44
C ASN A 608 -30.50 -2.97 -12.85
N LEU A 609 -31.69 -3.37 -13.34
CA LEU A 609 -32.74 -2.43 -13.75
C LEU A 609 -33.68 -2.17 -12.58
N THR A 610 -33.98 -0.91 -12.34
CA THR A 610 -35.06 -0.43 -11.49
C THR A 610 -36.16 0.17 -12.38
N VAL A 611 -37.34 -0.44 -12.39
CA VAL A 611 -38.49 -0.06 -13.19
C VAL A 611 -39.58 0.50 -12.28
N THR A 612 -39.88 1.81 -12.41
CA THR A 612 -40.95 2.49 -11.64
C THR A 612 -42.24 2.56 -12.49
N ARG A 613 -43.36 2.23 -11.91
CA ARG A 613 -44.66 2.16 -12.55
C ARG A 613 -45.60 3.28 -12.11
N SER A 614 -46.70 3.44 -12.83
CA SER A 614 -47.70 4.50 -12.61
C SER A 614 -48.47 4.37 -11.30
N ASP A 615 -48.56 3.17 -10.71
CA ASP A 615 -49.15 2.92 -9.40
C ASP A 615 -48.16 3.09 -8.23
N GLY A 616 -46.94 3.55 -8.51
CA GLY A 616 -45.86 3.71 -7.53
C GLY A 616 -45.10 2.42 -7.23
N SER A 617 -45.47 1.28 -7.81
CA SER A 617 -44.71 0.04 -7.62
C SER A 617 -43.37 0.09 -8.34
N VAL A 618 -42.37 -0.62 -7.76
CA VAL A 618 -41.04 -0.74 -8.31
C VAL A 618 -40.71 -2.21 -8.56
N VAL A 619 -40.20 -2.50 -9.74
CA VAL A 619 -39.75 -3.84 -10.13
C VAL A 619 -38.25 -3.79 -10.36
N HIS A 620 -37.52 -4.75 -9.81
CA HIS A 620 -36.11 -4.95 -10.04
C HIS A 620 -35.89 -6.13 -10.99
N VAL A 621 -35.11 -5.90 -12.03
CA VAL A 621 -34.70 -6.94 -12.99
C VAL A 621 -33.20 -7.00 -12.99
N SER A 622 -32.62 -8.17 -12.71
CA SER A 622 -31.19 -8.38 -12.78
C SER A 622 -30.85 -9.30 -13.95
N ILE A 623 -29.93 -8.86 -14.80
CA ILE A 623 -29.38 -9.64 -15.92
C ILE A 623 -27.94 -9.98 -15.54
N PRO A 624 -27.57 -11.27 -15.50
CA PRO A 624 -26.25 -11.67 -15.05
C PRO A 624 -25.15 -11.29 -16.06
N ALA A 625 -23.92 -11.11 -15.57
CA ALA A 625 -22.77 -10.74 -16.39
C ALA A 625 -22.46 -11.77 -17.47
N GLU A 626 -22.81 -13.04 -17.25
CA GLU A 626 -22.61 -14.18 -18.15
C GLU A 626 -23.28 -13.98 -19.51
N GLU A 627 -24.36 -13.19 -19.58
CA GLU A 627 -25.02 -12.85 -20.83
C GLU A 627 -24.09 -12.06 -21.78
N TRP A 628 -23.26 -11.18 -21.23
CA TRP A 628 -22.24 -10.45 -21.99
C TRP A 628 -21.09 -11.35 -22.43
N LEU A 629 -20.78 -12.40 -21.67
CA LEU A 629 -19.72 -13.35 -22.00
C LEU A 629 -20.04 -14.23 -23.21
N THR A 630 -21.27 -14.17 -23.72
CA THR A 630 -21.63 -14.75 -25.03
C THR A 630 -21.14 -13.92 -26.23
N GLY A 631 -20.62 -12.71 -25.98
CA GLY A 631 -20.15 -11.77 -27.00
C GLY A 631 -21.21 -10.79 -27.48
N ARG A 632 -22.40 -10.76 -26.88
CA ARG A 632 -23.50 -9.84 -27.22
C ARG A 632 -23.13 -8.41 -26.86
N ARG A 633 -23.65 -7.46 -27.64
CA ARG A 633 -23.59 -6.02 -27.39
C ARG A 633 -24.92 -5.42 -26.90
N SER A 634 -25.99 -6.21 -26.95
CA SER A 634 -27.28 -5.81 -26.44
C SER A 634 -28.03 -6.99 -25.83
N ILE A 635 -28.82 -6.71 -24.82
CA ILE A 635 -29.68 -7.68 -24.13
C ILE A 635 -31.03 -7.04 -23.91
N THR A 636 -32.12 -7.78 -24.14
CA THR A 636 -33.48 -7.29 -23.92
C THR A 636 -34.15 -8.01 -22.76
N GLY A 637 -34.45 -7.28 -21.70
CA GLY A 637 -35.29 -7.70 -20.62
C GLY A 637 -36.78 -7.36 -20.89
N ARG A 638 -37.71 -8.05 -20.26
CA ARG A 638 -39.16 -7.78 -20.38
C ARG A 638 -39.81 -7.64 -19.02
N VAL A 639 -40.69 -6.65 -18.91
CA VAL A 639 -41.54 -6.48 -17.73
C VAL A 639 -43.00 -6.30 -18.18
N PRO A 640 -44.02 -6.69 -17.39
CA PRO A 640 -45.41 -6.44 -17.74
C PRO A 640 -45.68 -4.96 -18.01
N ARG A 641 -46.46 -4.67 -19.06
CA ARG A 641 -46.79 -3.29 -19.49
C ARG A 641 -47.77 -2.59 -18.55
N VAL A 642 -48.58 -3.35 -17.83
CA VAL A 642 -49.59 -2.82 -16.90
C VAL A 642 -49.21 -3.22 -15.48
N PRO A 643 -49.19 -2.28 -14.51
CA PRO A 643 -49.36 -0.82 -14.64
C PRO A 643 -48.31 -0.19 -15.52
N ALA A 644 -48.61 0.99 -16.11
CA ALA A 644 -47.73 1.64 -17.09
C ALA A 644 -46.33 1.92 -16.51
N VAL A 645 -45.31 1.67 -17.31
CA VAL A 645 -43.90 1.96 -16.95
C VAL A 645 -43.63 3.44 -17.11
N LEU A 646 -43.24 4.13 -16.05
CA LEU A 646 -42.93 5.55 -16.05
C LEU A 646 -41.41 5.82 -16.16
N LYS A 647 -40.58 4.99 -15.53
CA LYS A 647 -39.13 5.19 -15.49
C LYS A 647 -38.43 3.84 -15.50
N VAL A 648 -37.33 3.77 -16.25
CA VAL A 648 -36.36 2.67 -16.21
C VAL A 648 -34.98 3.26 -15.90
N GLN A 649 -34.27 2.67 -14.96
CA GLN A 649 -32.92 3.12 -14.58
C GLN A 649 -32.00 1.91 -14.39
N ILE A 650 -30.82 1.98 -14.99
CA ILE A 650 -29.71 1.03 -14.75
C ILE A 650 -28.99 1.47 -13.47
N ASP A 651 -28.67 0.51 -12.61
CA ASP A 651 -27.80 0.67 -11.43
C ASP A 651 -28.20 1.90 -10.58
N ALA A 652 -29.45 1.98 -10.16
CA ALA A 652 -30.02 3.10 -9.38
C ALA A 652 -29.26 3.37 -8.07
N GLU A 653 -28.63 2.34 -7.51
CA GLU A 653 -27.83 2.42 -6.27
C GLU A 653 -26.39 2.87 -6.48
N ASN A 654 -25.97 3.08 -7.73
CA ASN A 654 -24.60 3.43 -8.10
C ASN A 654 -23.55 2.43 -7.59
N ALA A 655 -23.83 1.13 -7.67
CA ALA A 655 -22.91 0.08 -7.26
C ALA A 655 -21.70 -0.08 -8.22
N PHE A 656 -21.85 0.33 -9.49
CA PHE A 656 -20.85 0.14 -10.52
C PHE A 656 -20.26 1.48 -11.03
N PRO A 657 -18.94 1.55 -11.30
CA PRO A 657 -18.30 2.77 -11.76
C PRO A 657 -18.46 2.97 -13.28
N ASP A 658 -19.71 3.09 -13.73
CA ASP A 658 -20.04 3.37 -15.14
C ASP A 658 -19.61 4.78 -15.55
N LEU A 659 -19.01 4.89 -16.73
CA LEU A 659 -18.42 6.14 -17.20
C LEU A 659 -19.47 7.15 -17.70
N ASN A 660 -20.69 6.70 -18.03
CA ASN A 660 -21.74 7.58 -18.61
C ASN A 660 -23.11 7.36 -17.99
N ARG A 661 -23.34 7.94 -16.84
CA ARG A 661 -24.63 7.83 -16.12
C ARG A 661 -25.80 8.51 -16.84
N ALA A 662 -25.54 9.39 -17.81
CA ALA A 662 -26.59 10.13 -18.52
C ALA A 662 -27.40 9.22 -19.47
N ASN A 663 -26.82 8.11 -19.95
CA ASN A 663 -27.49 7.14 -20.82
C ASN A 663 -28.18 5.98 -20.09
N GLN A 664 -28.19 6.00 -18.76
CA GLN A 664 -28.70 4.92 -17.89
C GLN A 664 -30.17 5.12 -17.47
N MET A 665 -30.83 6.14 -17.94
CA MET A 665 -32.21 6.46 -17.53
C MET A 665 -33.11 6.72 -18.73
N TRP A 666 -34.30 6.10 -18.69
CA TRP A 666 -35.42 6.40 -19.59
C TRP A 666 -36.65 6.83 -18.77
N VAL A 667 -37.41 7.80 -19.27
CA VAL A 667 -38.64 8.32 -18.68
C VAL A 667 -39.72 8.38 -19.76
N SER A 668 -40.93 7.87 -19.45
CA SER A 668 -42.07 7.91 -20.37
C SER A 668 -42.48 9.34 -20.68
N GLY A 669 -42.77 9.64 -21.97
CA GLY A 669 -43.14 10.99 -22.41
C GLY A 669 -41.96 11.99 -22.45
N GLY A 670 -40.76 11.60 -22.22
CA GLY A 670 -39.56 12.41 -22.49
C GLY A 670 -39.24 12.41 -24.00
N ALA A 671 -38.99 13.56 -24.56
CA ALA A 671 -38.53 13.65 -25.92
C ALA A 671 -37.20 12.88 -26.07
N GLU A 672 -37.05 12.09 -27.14
CA GLU A 672 -35.79 11.50 -27.53
C GLU A 672 -34.72 12.61 -27.56
N ARG A 673 -33.69 12.47 -26.67
CA ARG A 673 -32.53 13.38 -26.66
C ARG A 673 -31.35 12.70 -27.31
#